data_39c0e851f78325949a9be78bdbe7e257
#
_entry.id   39c0e851f78325949a9be78bdbe7e257
#
_cell.length_a   1.000
_cell.length_b   1.000
_cell.length_c   1.000
_cell.angle_alpha   90.00
_cell.angle_beta   90.00
_cell.angle_gamma   90.00
#
_symmetry.space_group_name_H-M   'P 1'
#
loop_
_entity.id
_entity.type
_entity.pdbx_description
1 polymer ?
#
loop_
_entity_poly.entity_id
_entity_poly.type
_entity_poly.pdbx_seq_one_letter_code
_entity_poly.pdbx_strand_id
1 'polypeptide(L)'
;MKYILLLLMSLVLTLVNAQDCHFIIQGKVIDQHDGKPLEGAIVAIYGLQKEVFSDKNGQFILQGLCQGFYEIEISHIDCGTQFIPIKLEKNTSKTFYLEHHVEALNEVALIKKATNLIVQQTIDATVFENKLSQNFAEALTEIQGINTLKTGNAIAKPLLQGVYGSRVITNNQGVRMQDMEWGAEHAPNIATSSVEGVSLAVGAKALKYGGDAVGGVIVLDPRKPVFKNSQKHSAIFTTYTNGLGVLSSQKFEKDFENGLFYGIQASYKKAGNNRNAAGYLQNTGLEQTSISIPFGWHLAHKGIDAYISYFKANNGILRNSHIGNLQDLINQINRETAIPIGAFTYNIENPRQDVSHVLAKISAYYHFEDLGKWTLQYDFQQNNRKEYDVRLGDRNKLPGTDLQLQTHGFQSNFKLDTSYDKLIEFGIETAYQIHFPNPATGVKRLIPDYNNLNFGTYLYGLKTLSPSWELEGSIRTDWVQIKADKFYKTSRWTALGYNTDFSDFIVSDFDTQILTAPELSFNTQSAAFSLHYNNLGHRVSTHLQYIERAPNPAELFSEGLHHSAARIELGSLRMKKEKAQKLAVQYSYSAAQRTFFIAPYFNRINDYMALIPAGLEFTIRGAFPVWEYQQTNANFTGIDFKWTEYFTDELKFTNGASIVKALDLKNNSPFPNIPPVSTHHELSQSFKHIKGLSVQLRGDYNFRQNEVPEDLLIFNPYTQREQLLEINRAPNGYFL
;
A
#
# COMPACT_ATOMS: atom_id res chain seq x y z
N MET A 1 -18.44 12.54 31.13
CA MET A 1 -17.52 11.69 30.37
C MET A 1 -16.77 10.66 31.23
N LYS A 2 -16.13 10.99 32.36
CA LYS A 2 -15.42 10.00 33.22
C LYS A 2 -16.28 8.82 33.67
N TYR A 3 -17.53 9.02 34.01
CA TYR A 3 -18.43 7.95 34.54
C TYR A 3 -19.01 7.07 33.40
N ILE A 4 -19.10 7.56 32.18
CA ILE A 4 -19.53 6.78 31.00
C ILE A 4 -18.41 5.81 30.57
N LEU A 5 -17.16 6.24 30.67
CA LEU A 5 -16.01 5.38 30.37
C LEU A 5 -15.84 4.24 31.39
N LEU A 6 -16.11 4.52 32.67
CA LEU A 6 -16.11 3.53 33.78
C LEU A 6 -17.28 2.53 33.64
N LEU A 7 -18.43 2.99 33.18
CA LEU A 7 -19.61 2.13 32.95
C LEU A 7 -19.40 1.21 31.73
N LEU A 8 -18.78 1.71 30.67
CA LEU A 8 -18.38 0.92 29.50
C LEU A 8 -17.27 -0.10 29.84
N MET A 9 -16.35 0.26 30.70
CA MET A 9 -15.28 -0.64 31.14
C MET A 9 -15.81 -1.74 32.08
N SER A 10 -16.83 -1.45 32.93
CA SER A 10 -17.47 -2.44 33.78
C SER A 10 -18.40 -3.40 33.02
N LEU A 11 -19.00 -2.97 31.89
CA LEU A 11 -19.85 -3.82 31.04
C LEU A 11 -19.03 -4.85 30.25
N VAL A 12 -17.77 -4.57 29.96
CA VAL A 12 -16.85 -5.50 29.24
C VAL A 12 -16.35 -6.61 30.18
N LEU A 13 -16.33 -6.39 31.48
CA LEU A 13 -15.81 -7.37 32.45
C LEU A 13 -16.81 -8.48 32.83
N THR A 14 -18.07 -8.40 32.44
CA THR A 14 -19.11 -9.37 32.86
C THR A 14 -19.41 -10.47 31.79
N LEU A 15 -18.68 -10.52 30.67
CA LEU A 15 -18.93 -11.50 29.61
C LEU A 15 -17.83 -12.58 29.46
N VAL A 16 -16.97 -12.75 30.43
CA VAL A 16 -15.99 -13.85 30.41
C VAL A 16 -16.67 -15.10 30.98
N ASN A 17 -17.41 -15.81 30.16
CA ASN A 17 -17.73 -17.21 30.44
C ASN A 17 -16.45 -18.01 30.14
N ALA A 18 -15.80 -18.56 31.16
CA ALA A 18 -14.76 -19.55 30.99
C ALA A 18 -15.36 -20.80 30.32
N GLN A 19 -15.05 -21.04 29.06
CA GLN A 19 -15.40 -22.29 28.40
C GLN A 19 -14.55 -23.41 29.00
N ASP A 20 -15.16 -24.48 29.45
CA ASP A 20 -14.51 -25.72 29.85
C ASP A 20 -13.84 -26.38 28.64
N CYS A 21 -12.51 -26.31 28.57
CA CYS A 21 -11.72 -26.79 27.44
C CYS A 21 -11.05 -28.13 27.81
N HIS A 22 -11.78 -29.23 27.77
CA HIS A 22 -11.30 -30.56 28.15
C HIS A 22 -11.40 -31.62 27.05
N PHE A 23 -11.75 -31.22 25.82
CA PHE A 23 -11.83 -32.16 24.69
C PHE A 23 -10.45 -32.55 24.17
N ILE A 24 -10.41 -33.75 23.55
CA ILE A 24 -9.19 -34.37 23.03
C ILE A 24 -9.43 -34.74 21.55
N ILE A 25 -8.46 -34.41 20.71
CA ILE A 25 -8.34 -35.01 19.36
C ILE A 25 -7.12 -35.93 19.41
N GLN A 26 -7.33 -37.22 19.17
CA GLN A 26 -6.29 -38.22 19.11
C GLN A 26 -6.37 -39.00 17.80
N GLY A 27 -5.30 -39.67 17.41
CA GLY A 27 -5.34 -40.47 16.21
C GLY A 27 -3.99 -40.96 15.72
N LYS A 28 -3.93 -41.26 14.43
CA LYS A 28 -2.70 -41.68 13.75
C LYS A 28 -2.47 -40.86 12.50
N VAL A 29 -1.21 -40.60 12.17
CA VAL A 29 -0.77 -40.09 10.89
C VAL A 29 -0.07 -41.22 10.13
N ILE A 30 -0.53 -41.53 8.93
CA ILE A 30 -0.12 -42.66 8.12
C ILE A 30 0.24 -42.15 6.72
N ASP A 31 1.29 -42.73 6.12
CA ASP A 31 1.61 -42.48 4.72
C ASP A 31 0.54 -43.13 3.82
N GLN A 32 0.01 -42.35 2.91
CA GLN A 32 -1.08 -42.77 2.01
C GLN A 32 -0.58 -43.80 0.97
N HIS A 33 0.74 -43.82 0.68
CA HIS A 33 1.32 -44.64 -0.38
C HIS A 33 1.65 -46.05 0.07
N ASP A 34 2.28 -46.18 1.26
CA ASP A 34 2.76 -47.46 1.76
C ASP A 34 2.07 -47.92 3.06
N GLY A 35 1.18 -47.10 3.61
CA GLY A 35 0.42 -47.41 4.83
C GLY A 35 1.24 -47.42 6.12
N LYS A 36 2.51 -46.99 6.09
CA LYS A 36 3.35 -46.94 7.27
C LYS A 36 3.01 -45.76 8.16
N PRO A 37 3.19 -45.90 9.48
CA PRO A 37 3.05 -44.75 10.41
C PRO A 37 4.15 -43.72 10.17
N LEU A 38 3.78 -42.47 10.17
CA LEU A 38 4.72 -41.34 10.03
C LEU A 38 5.12 -40.85 11.43
N GLU A 39 6.39 -41.12 11.83
CA GLU A 39 6.99 -40.60 13.06
C GLU A 39 7.38 -39.15 12.89
N GLY A 40 7.09 -38.29 13.90
CA GLY A 40 7.46 -36.89 13.85
C GLY A 40 6.55 -36.01 12.96
N ALA A 41 5.43 -36.54 12.49
CA ALA A 41 4.43 -35.70 11.82
C ALA A 41 3.88 -34.66 12.81
N ILE A 42 3.79 -33.41 12.39
CA ILE A 42 3.25 -32.32 13.17
C ILE A 42 1.74 -32.27 12.95
N VAL A 43 0.97 -32.35 14.03
CA VAL A 43 -0.48 -32.16 14.02
C VAL A 43 -0.76 -30.90 14.81
N ALA A 44 -1.12 -29.83 14.14
CA ALA A 44 -1.35 -28.52 14.72
C ALA A 44 -2.79 -28.05 14.48
N ILE A 45 -3.29 -27.21 15.34
CA ILE A 45 -4.55 -26.51 15.09
C ILE A 45 -4.24 -25.19 14.41
N TYR A 46 -4.75 -25.02 13.19
CA TYR A 46 -4.55 -23.80 12.42
C TYR A 46 -5.08 -22.58 13.19
N GLY A 47 -4.23 -21.58 13.39
CA GLY A 47 -4.58 -20.37 14.15
C GLY A 47 -4.50 -20.49 15.67
N LEU A 48 -4.25 -21.67 16.24
CA LEU A 48 -3.96 -21.88 17.67
C LEU A 48 -2.53 -22.45 17.84
N GLN A 49 -1.80 -22.01 18.85
CA GLN A 49 -0.49 -22.56 19.18
C GLN A 49 -0.62 -23.90 19.93
N LYS A 50 -1.33 -24.84 19.36
CA LYS A 50 -1.41 -26.22 19.85
C LYS A 50 -0.95 -27.15 18.75
N GLU A 51 0.21 -27.73 18.96
CA GLU A 51 0.79 -28.75 18.08
C GLU A 51 1.32 -29.92 18.91
N VAL A 52 1.30 -31.09 18.33
CA VAL A 52 1.89 -32.30 18.87
C VAL A 52 2.59 -33.06 17.74
N PHE A 53 3.61 -33.81 18.13
CA PHE A 53 4.31 -34.70 17.18
C PHE A 53 3.74 -36.11 17.30
N SER A 54 3.63 -36.80 16.19
CA SER A 54 3.32 -38.24 16.17
C SER A 54 4.51 -39.07 16.68
N ASP A 55 4.21 -40.12 17.43
CA ASP A 55 5.19 -41.08 17.91
C ASP A 55 5.64 -42.08 16.83
N LYS A 56 6.49 -43.07 17.21
CA LYS A 56 6.99 -44.11 16.32
C LYS A 56 5.90 -44.97 15.68
N ASN A 57 4.69 -44.98 16.25
CA ASN A 57 3.53 -45.67 15.71
C ASN A 57 2.60 -44.70 14.96
N GLY A 58 3.05 -43.46 14.71
CA GLY A 58 2.28 -42.42 14.08
C GLY A 58 1.18 -41.81 14.98
N GLN A 59 1.13 -42.17 16.29
CA GLN A 59 0.06 -41.76 17.19
C GLN A 59 0.30 -40.34 17.72
N PHE A 60 -0.77 -39.58 17.87
CA PHE A 60 -0.76 -38.22 18.45
C PHE A 60 -1.96 -37.98 19.37
N ILE A 61 -1.85 -37.04 20.30
CA ILE A 61 -2.91 -36.60 21.21
C ILE A 61 -2.85 -35.10 21.39
N LEU A 62 -3.87 -34.36 20.92
CA LEU A 62 -4.09 -32.95 21.18
C LEU A 62 -5.11 -32.80 22.31
N GLN A 63 -4.73 -32.22 23.44
CA GLN A 63 -5.56 -32.08 24.64
C GLN A 63 -5.92 -30.64 24.96
N GLY A 64 -6.92 -30.43 25.82
CA GLY A 64 -7.31 -29.10 26.32
C GLY A 64 -7.93 -28.24 25.23
N LEU A 65 -8.81 -28.81 24.42
CA LEU A 65 -9.56 -28.12 23.38
C LEU A 65 -10.97 -27.82 23.87
N CYS A 66 -11.53 -26.68 23.44
CA CYS A 66 -12.90 -26.33 23.72
C CYS A 66 -13.82 -26.92 22.62
N GLN A 67 -15.11 -26.93 22.87
CA GLN A 67 -16.08 -27.24 21.82
C GLN A 67 -15.98 -26.15 20.72
N GLY A 68 -15.85 -26.56 19.44
CA GLY A 68 -15.73 -25.60 18.35
C GLY A 68 -15.37 -26.23 17.01
N PHE A 69 -15.19 -25.37 16.02
CA PHE A 69 -14.66 -25.74 14.72
C PHE A 69 -13.16 -25.44 14.67
N TYR A 70 -12.39 -26.44 14.28
CA TYR A 70 -10.94 -26.35 14.15
C TYR A 70 -10.54 -26.78 12.75
N GLU A 71 -9.54 -26.11 12.21
CA GLU A 71 -8.82 -26.56 11.04
C GLU A 71 -7.52 -27.18 11.54
N ILE A 72 -7.36 -28.49 11.33
CA ILE A 72 -6.17 -29.24 11.71
C ILE A 72 -5.18 -29.17 10.55
N GLU A 73 -4.02 -28.61 10.82
CA GLU A 73 -2.88 -28.64 9.92
C GLU A 73 -2.02 -29.87 10.24
N ILE A 74 -1.76 -30.71 9.25
CA ILE A 74 -0.94 -31.90 9.40
C ILE A 74 0.19 -31.82 8.39
N SER A 75 1.43 -31.91 8.88
CA SER A 75 2.62 -31.86 8.04
C SER A 75 3.66 -32.89 8.50
N HIS A 76 4.43 -33.39 7.55
CA HIS A 76 5.58 -34.27 7.80
C HIS A 76 6.71 -33.88 6.85
N ILE A 77 7.95 -34.11 7.25
CA ILE A 77 9.13 -33.68 6.49
C ILE A 77 9.11 -34.19 5.03
N ASP A 78 8.62 -35.40 4.81
CA ASP A 78 8.57 -36.06 3.50
C ASP A 78 7.20 -35.97 2.82
N CYS A 79 6.22 -35.26 3.37
CA CYS A 79 4.83 -35.27 2.89
C CYS A 79 4.26 -33.86 2.68
N GLY A 80 3.29 -33.75 1.77
CA GLY A 80 2.52 -32.53 1.57
C GLY A 80 1.67 -32.16 2.79
N THR A 81 1.69 -30.88 3.22
CA THR A 81 0.86 -30.38 4.29
C THR A 81 -0.62 -30.41 3.91
N GLN A 82 -1.46 -30.94 4.78
CA GLN A 82 -2.92 -30.96 4.62
C GLN A 82 -3.61 -30.13 5.68
N PHE A 83 -4.74 -29.52 5.31
CA PHE A 83 -5.63 -28.78 6.20
C PHE A 83 -6.99 -29.49 6.24
N ILE A 84 -7.42 -29.91 7.44
CA ILE A 84 -8.61 -30.71 7.60
C ILE A 84 -9.55 -30.04 8.61
N PRO A 85 -10.75 -29.60 8.20
CA PRO A 85 -11.73 -29.04 9.13
C PRO A 85 -12.32 -30.13 10.03
N ILE A 86 -12.35 -29.87 11.33
CA ILE A 86 -12.96 -30.74 12.35
C ILE A 86 -13.91 -29.96 13.23
N LYS A 87 -15.14 -30.45 13.36
CA LYS A 87 -16.09 -29.99 14.36
C LYS A 87 -15.90 -30.82 15.62
N LEU A 88 -15.42 -30.19 16.70
CA LEU A 88 -15.16 -30.85 17.99
C LEU A 88 -16.33 -30.63 18.94
N GLU A 89 -17.18 -31.65 19.12
CA GLU A 89 -18.32 -31.68 20.05
C GLU A 89 -18.12 -32.72 21.17
N LYS A 90 -17.17 -33.63 20.98
CA LYS A 90 -16.80 -34.70 21.89
C LYS A 90 -15.36 -35.12 21.60
N ASN A 91 -14.75 -35.90 22.50
CA ASN A 91 -13.45 -36.52 22.24
C ASN A 91 -13.49 -37.27 20.90
N THR A 92 -12.56 -36.94 20.01
CA THR A 92 -12.57 -37.42 18.64
C THR A 92 -11.28 -38.20 18.35
N SER A 93 -11.45 -39.37 17.72
CA SER A 93 -10.32 -40.15 17.22
C SER A 93 -10.38 -40.19 15.69
N LYS A 94 -9.24 -39.85 15.01
CA LYS A 94 -9.20 -39.80 13.55
C LYS A 94 -7.82 -40.19 13.02
N THR A 95 -7.81 -40.98 11.95
CA THR A 95 -6.60 -41.28 11.19
C THR A 95 -6.45 -40.27 10.05
N PHE A 96 -5.26 -39.74 9.90
CA PHE A 96 -4.88 -38.83 8.82
C PHE A 96 -3.92 -39.53 7.87
N TYR A 97 -4.12 -39.29 6.59
CA TYR A 97 -3.28 -39.85 5.53
C TYR A 97 -2.56 -38.72 4.83
N LEU A 98 -1.23 -38.75 4.83
CA LEU A 98 -0.41 -37.78 4.11
C LEU A 98 0.19 -38.43 2.85
N GLU A 99 0.19 -37.68 1.75
CA GLU A 99 0.75 -38.12 0.49
C GLU A 99 2.27 -37.84 0.46
N HIS A 100 3.09 -38.89 0.23
CA HIS A 100 4.55 -38.76 0.17
C HIS A 100 4.96 -38.06 -1.12
N HIS A 101 5.58 -36.89 -1.00
CA HIS A 101 6.17 -36.17 -2.13
C HIS A 101 7.65 -35.85 -1.79
N VAL A 102 8.55 -36.57 -2.45
CA VAL A 102 9.99 -36.36 -2.32
C VAL A 102 10.39 -35.02 -2.95
N GLU A 103 11.15 -34.19 -2.21
CA GLU A 103 12.10 -33.18 -2.65
C GLU A 103 11.74 -31.68 -2.76
N ALA A 104 10.51 -31.19 -2.48
CA ALA A 104 10.28 -29.75 -2.66
C ALA A 104 9.83 -28.98 -1.41
N LEU A 105 9.70 -29.61 -0.25
CA LEU A 105 8.90 -29.08 0.87
C LEU A 105 9.68 -28.52 2.07
N ASN A 106 10.97 -28.80 2.20
CA ASN A 106 11.71 -28.42 3.42
C ASN A 106 11.83 -26.89 3.63
N GLU A 107 11.93 -26.09 2.56
CA GLU A 107 12.07 -24.64 2.69
C GLU A 107 10.74 -23.95 3.02
N VAL A 108 9.62 -24.44 2.48
CA VAL A 108 8.28 -23.83 2.68
C VAL A 108 7.74 -24.11 4.08
N ALA A 109 7.96 -25.29 4.63
CA ALA A 109 7.47 -25.65 5.96
C ALA A 109 8.24 -24.94 7.08
N LEU A 110 9.57 -24.79 6.96
CA LEU A 110 10.41 -24.07 7.92
C LEU A 110 10.15 -22.56 7.92
N ILE A 111 9.94 -21.97 6.75
CA ILE A 111 9.58 -20.54 6.63
C ILE A 111 8.19 -20.28 7.22
N LYS A 112 7.23 -21.20 7.04
CA LYS A 112 5.88 -21.05 7.58
C LYS A 112 5.85 -21.09 9.11
N LYS A 113 6.75 -21.83 9.75
CA LYS A 113 6.82 -21.91 11.22
C LYS A 113 7.37 -20.62 11.85
N ALA A 114 8.37 -19.99 11.24
CA ALA A 114 8.92 -18.70 11.69
C ALA A 114 7.99 -17.52 11.38
N THR A 115 7.20 -17.58 10.31
CA THR A 115 6.32 -16.48 9.90
C THR A 115 4.94 -16.46 10.59
N ASN A 116 4.53 -17.53 11.26
CA ASN A 116 3.22 -17.60 11.92
C ASN A 116 3.12 -16.75 13.21
N LEU A 117 4.27 -16.33 13.79
CA LEU A 117 4.28 -15.45 14.96
C LEU A 117 4.13 -13.97 14.59
N ILE A 118 4.51 -13.58 13.37
CA ILE A 118 4.43 -12.18 12.94
C ILE A 118 2.97 -11.84 12.59
N VAL A 119 2.43 -10.79 13.21
CA VAL A 119 1.13 -10.20 12.81
C VAL A 119 1.32 -9.52 11.46
N GLN A 120 1.19 -10.28 10.39
CA GLN A 120 1.15 -9.74 9.04
C GLN A 120 -0.32 -9.60 8.64
N GLN A 121 -0.77 -8.37 8.40
CA GLN A 121 -2.09 -8.17 7.80
C GLN A 121 -1.99 -8.59 6.34
N THR A 122 -2.58 -9.71 6.00
CA THR A 122 -2.65 -10.24 4.64
C THR A 122 -4.07 -10.21 4.15
N ILE A 123 -4.25 -9.90 2.88
CA ILE A 123 -5.51 -10.02 2.16
C ILE A 123 -5.29 -10.96 0.99
N ASP A 124 -6.12 -11.98 0.91
CA ASP A 124 -6.08 -12.97 -0.15
C ASP A 124 -6.67 -12.43 -1.47
N ALA A 125 -6.33 -13.07 -2.58
CA ALA A 125 -6.83 -12.73 -3.91
C ALA A 125 -8.37 -12.66 -3.98
N THR A 126 -9.08 -13.55 -3.27
CA THR A 126 -10.54 -13.61 -3.25
C THR A 126 -11.19 -12.32 -2.73
N VAL A 127 -10.56 -11.63 -1.79
CA VAL A 127 -11.05 -10.34 -1.29
C VAL A 127 -10.93 -9.28 -2.38
N PHE A 128 -9.82 -9.27 -3.14
CA PHE A 128 -9.61 -8.36 -4.27
C PHE A 128 -10.57 -8.65 -5.42
N GLU A 129 -10.90 -9.92 -5.68
CA GLU A 129 -11.91 -10.31 -6.67
C GLU A 129 -13.27 -9.67 -6.38
N ASN A 130 -13.64 -9.51 -5.11
CA ASN A 130 -14.87 -8.83 -4.70
C ASN A 130 -14.79 -7.29 -4.76
N LYS A 131 -13.59 -6.72 -4.97
CA LYS A 131 -13.33 -5.25 -5.00
C LYS A 131 -12.90 -4.74 -6.38
N LEU A 132 -13.11 -5.51 -7.44
CA LEU A 132 -12.66 -5.15 -8.80
C LEU A 132 -13.34 -3.88 -9.35
N SER A 133 -14.51 -3.50 -8.85
CA SER A 133 -15.14 -2.22 -9.14
C SER A 133 -14.36 -1.02 -8.63
N GLN A 134 -13.60 -1.18 -7.54
CA GLN A 134 -12.79 -0.15 -6.90
C GLN A 134 -11.44 0.01 -7.62
N ASN A 135 -10.74 1.11 -7.36
CA ASN A 135 -9.32 1.23 -7.72
C ASN A 135 -8.44 0.48 -6.70
N PHE A 136 -7.15 0.30 -7.04
CA PHE A 136 -6.23 -0.45 -6.19
C PHE A 136 -6.12 0.11 -4.76
N ALA A 137 -5.96 1.43 -4.60
CA ALA A 137 -5.84 2.04 -3.29
C ALA A 137 -7.11 1.90 -2.44
N GLU A 138 -8.30 1.99 -3.06
CA GLU A 138 -9.58 1.74 -2.38
C GLU A 138 -9.71 0.29 -1.93
N ALA A 139 -9.29 -0.68 -2.74
CA ALA A 139 -9.32 -2.09 -2.37
C ALA A 139 -8.42 -2.40 -1.16
N LEU A 140 -7.33 -1.63 -0.97
CA LEU A 140 -6.43 -1.77 0.17
C LEU A 140 -7.04 -1.32 1.51
N THR A 141 -8.15 -0.58 1.54
CA THR A 141 -8.80 -0.16 2.80
C THR A 141 -9.35 -1.32 3.62
N GLU A 142 -9.34 -2.53 3.09
CA GLU A 142 -9.59 -3.76 3.87
C GLU A 142 -8.48 -4.06 4.88
N ILE A 143 -7.27 -3.54 4.64
CA ILE A 143 -6.16 -3.57 5.59
C ILE A 143 -6.34 -2.43 6.60
N GLN A 144 -6.33 -2.76 7.88
CA GLN A 144 -6.50 -1.75 8.92
C GLN A 144 -5.34 -0.74 8.92
N GLY A 145 -5.67 0.55 9.12
CA GLY A 145 -4.71 1.64 9.06
C GLY A 145 -4.44 2.18 7.67
N ILE A 146 -4.96 1.54 6.61
CA ILE A 146 -4.90 2.09 5.25
C ILE A 146 -6.19 2.87 4.97
N ASN A 147 -6.02 4.12 4.64
CA ASN A 147 -7.02 5.02 4.09
C ASN A 147 -6.65 5.40 2.66
N THR A 148 -7.44 6.21 2.00
CA THR A 148 -7.16 6.71 0.67
C THR A 148 -7.13 8.23 0.64
N LEU A 149 -6.13 8.78 -0.05
CA LEU A 149 -6.15 10.16 -0.53
C LEU A 149 -6.70 10.14 -1.96
N LYS A 150 -7.91 10.63 -2.13
CA LYS A 150 -8.67 10.55 -3.39
C LYS A 150 -8.88 11.93 -3.99
N THR A 151 -8.39 12.13 -5.20
CA THR A 151 -8.54 13.39 -5.96
C THR A 151 -9.47 13.25 -7.16
N GLY A 152 -9.98 12.06 -7.42
CA GLY A 152 -10.91 11.72 -8.48
C GLY A 152 -11.41 10.29 -8.38
N ASN A 153 -12.29 9.89 -9.28
CA ASN A 153 -12.86 8.54 -9.26
C ASN A 153 -11.81 7.42 -9.46
N ALA A 154 -10.85 7.67 -10.34
CA ALA A 154 -9.79 6.71 -10.68
C ALA A 154 -8.45 7.05 -10.04
N ILE A 155 -8.33 8.20 -9.36
CA ILE A 155 -7.08 8.72 -8.83
C ILE A 155 -7.15 8.67 -7.31
N ALA A 156 -6.54 7.63 -6.72
CA ALA A 156 -6.45 7.44 -5.29
C ALA A 156 -5.09 6.88 -4.90
N LYS A 157 -4.52 7.41 -3.82
CA LYS A 157 -3.28 6.93 -3.19
C LYS A 157 -3.57 6.23 -1.88
N PRO A 158 -2.84 5.16 -1.56
CA PRO A 158 -2.87 4.60 -0.22
C PRO A 158 -2.24 5.59 0.77
N LEU A 159 -2.93 5.79 1.87
CA LEU A 159 -2.50 6.58 3.00
C LEU A 159 -2.43 5.65 4.20
N LEU A 160 -1.25 5.50 4.80
CA LEU A 160 -1.02 4.59 5.91
C LEU A 160 -0.69 5.39 7.16
N GLN A 161 -1.56 5.30 8.16
CA GLN A 161 -1.38 5.99 9.45
C GLN A 161 -1.09 7.51 9.28
N GLY A 162 -1.81 8.17 8.36
CA GLY A 162 -1.71 9.61 8.10
C GLY A 162 -0.61 10.03 7.13
N VAL A 163 0.31 9.15 6.72
CA VAL A 163 1.36 9.47 5.75
C VAL A 163 1.13 8.82 4.40
N TYR A 164 1.62 9.44 3.32
CA TYR A 164 1.45 9.00 1.93
C TYR A 164 2.66 9.37 1.05
N GLY A 165 2.58 9.04 -0.24
CA GLY A 165 3.64 9.34 -1.22
C GLY A 165 4.90 8.53 -0.94
N SER A 166 6.07 9.17 -0.96
CA SER A 166 7.37 8.51 -0.72
C SER A 166 7.49 7.81 0.63
N ARG A 167 6.60 8.11 1.59
CA ARG A 167 6.60 7.52 2.94
C ARG A 167 5.87 6.19 3.05
N VAL A 168 5.17 5.79 1.98
CA VAL A 168 4.47 4.50 1.87
C VAL A 168 4.95 3.81 0.59
N ILE A 169 5.76 2.79 0.75
CA ILE A 169 6.29 2.04 -0.38
C ILE A 169 5.23 1.05 -0.88
N THR A 170 5.06 0.95 -2.19
CA THR A 170 4.33 -0.15 -2.83
C THR A 170 5.33 -1.03 -3.55
N ASN A 171 5.45 -2.28 -3.12
CA ASN A 171 6.31 -3.28 -3.74
C ASN A 171 5.45 -4.28 -4.52
N ASN A 172 5.57 -4.29 -5.84
CA ASN A 172 4.82 -5.15 -6.73
C ASN A 172 5.71 -6.25 -7.29
N GLN A 173 5.44 -7.50 -6.94
CA GLN A 173 6.23 -8.66 -7.41
C GLN A 173 7.72 -8.57 -7.06
N GLY A 174 8.08 -7.97 -5.92
CA GLY A 174 9.46 -7.72 -5.50
C GLY A 174 10.07 -6.44 -6.06
N VAL A 175 9.35 -5.65 -6.85
CA VAL A 175 9.82 -4.40 -7.43
C VAL A 175 9.15 -3.20 -6.75
N ARG A 176 9.93 -2.27 -6.27
CA ARG A 176 9.43 -1.01 -5.73
C ARG A 176 8.84 -0.16 -6.85
N MET A 177 7.53 0.12 -6.77
CA MET A 177 6.85 0.99 -7.73
C MET A 177 7.33 2.44 -7.58
N GLN A 178 7.58 3.08 -8.72
CA GLN A 178 8.05 4.46 -8.81
C GLN A 178 6.95 5.37 -9.42
N ASP A 179 7.14 6.69 -9.43
CA ASP A 179 6.27 7.75 -9.93
C ASP A 179 5.14 8.23 -9.00
N MET A 180 4.87 7.54 -7.90
CA MET A 180 3.81 7.92 -6.97
C MET A 180 4.18 9.08 -6.05
N GLU A 181 5.45 9.42 -5.98
CA GLU A 181 6.03 10.44 -5.10
C GLU A 181 5.78 11.88 -5.58
N TRP A 182 5.44 12.10 -6.86
CA TRP A 182 5.40 13.42 -7.49
C TRP A 182 4.17 14.27 -7.15
N GLY A 183 3.20 13.79 -6.43
CA GLY A 183 2.01 14.54 -6.05
C GLY A 183 0.88 13.67 -5.53
N ALA A 184 -0.16 14.25 -4.98
CA ALA A 184 -1.34 13.52 -4.49
C ALA A 184 -2.12 12.86 -5.64
N GLU A 185 -1.99 13.40 -6.84
CA GLU A 185 -2.73 13.02 -8.05
C GLU A 185 -2.10 11.85 -8.82
N HIS A 186 -0.99 11.31 -8.32
CA HIS A 186 -0.31 10.16 -8.95
C HIS A 186 -0.63 8.87 -8.21
N ALA A 187 -1.64 8.14 -8.71
CA ALA A 187 -2.06 6.86 -8.16
C ALA A 187 -1.11 5.71 -8.57
N PRO A 188 -1.05 4.62 -7.80
CA PRO A 188 -0.33 3.40 -8.21
C PRO A 188 -0.85 2.85 -9.54
N ASN A 189 0.06 2.54 -10.47
CA ASN A 189 -0.27 2.01 -11.79
C ASN A 189 -0.42 0.49 -11.75
N ILE A 190 -1.35 0.01 -10.95
CA ILE A 190 -1.62 -1.40 -10.67
C ILE A 190 -3.10 -1.67 -10.92
N ALA A 191 -3.39 -2.68 -11.72
CA ALA A 191 -4.77 -3.15 -11.88
C ALA A 191 -5.18 -3.99 -10.66
N THR A 192 -6.31 -3.68 -10.04
CA THR A 192 -6.86 -4.44 -8.90
C THR A 192 -7.00 -5.93 -9.22
N SER A 193 -7.31 -6.26 -10.48
CA SER A 193 -7.45 -7.64 -10.96
C SER A 193 -6.14 -8.43 -11.06
N SER A 194 -4.96 -7.75 -11.06
CA SER A 194 -3.66 -8.43 -11.16
C SER A 194 -3.07 -8.83 -9.79
N VAL A 195 -3.78 -8.56 -8.70
CA VAL A 195 -3.30 -8.79 -7.34
C VAL A 195 -3.60 -10.22 -6.90
N GLU A 196 -2.55 -10.99 -6.57
CA GLU A 196 -2.64 -12.36 -6.04
C GLU A 196 -2.87 -12.38 -4.52
N GLY A 197 -2.30 -11.42 -3.84
CA GLY A 197 -2.39 -11.21 -2.41
C GLY A 197 -1.62 -9.96 -2.03
N VAL A 198 -2.01 -9.35 -0.93
CA VAL A 198 -1.32 -8.18 -0.39
C VAL A 198 -0.99 -8.40 1.07
N SER A 199 0.21 -8.05 1.44
CA SER A 199 0.63 -8.00 2.83
C SER A 199 1.18 -6.62 3.19
N LEU A 200 1.02 -6.23 4.45
CA LEU A 200 1.56 -5.00 4.99
C LEU A 200 2.81 -5.31 5.81
N ALA A 201 3.99 -4.85 5.35
CA ALA A 201 5.20 -4.92 6.14
C ALA A 201 5.38 -3.63 6.95
N VAL A 202 5.50 -3.78 8.28
CA VAL A 202 5.75 -2.70 9.24
C VAL A 202 6.92 -3.05 10.15
N GLY A 203 7.42 -2.09 10.93
CA GLY A 203 8.51 -2.35 11.87
C GLY A 203 9.82 -2.72 11.18
N ALA A 204 10.55 -3.66 11.77
CA ALA A 204 11.86 -4.08 11.30
C ALA A 204 11.83 -4.65 9.87
N LYS A 205 10.79 -5.40 9.51
CA LYS A 205 10.62 -6.01 8.20
C LYS A 205 10.48 -4.99 7.07
N ALA A 206 9.92 -3.80 7.34
CA ALA A 206 9.72 -2.77 6.34
C ALA A 206 11.03 -2.25 5.73
N LEU A 207 12.10 -2.18 6.51
CA LEU A 207 13.39 -1.63 6.08
C LEU A 207 14.09 -2.46 4.98
N LYS A 208 13.70 -3.72 4.81
CA LYS A 208 14.18 -4.54 3.69
C LYS A 208 13.82 -3.96 2.32
N TYR A 209 12.71 -3.21 2.24
CA TYR A 209 12.14 -2.70 0.99
C TYR A 209 12.48 -1.24 0.70
N GLY A 210 13.10 -0.53 1.64
CA GLY A 210 13.49 0.86 1.48
C GLY A 210 13.66 1.59 2.81
N GLY A 211 14.66 2.48 2.86
CA GLY A 211 14.96 3.28 4.04
C GLY A 211 13.94 4.39 4.32
N ASP A 212 13.04 4.67 3.39
CA ASP A 212 12.02 5.73 3.47
C ASP A 212 10.61 5.20 3.80
N ALA A 213 10.47 3.93 4.21
CA ALA A 213 9.21 3.28 4.59
C ALA A 213 8.65 3.79 5.94
N VAL A 214 8.47 5.09 6.10
CA VAL A 214 8.00 5.72 7.36
C VAL A 214 6.62 5.21 7.78
N GLY A 215 5.70 5.08 6.83
CA GLY A 215 4.38 4.49 7.05
C GLY A 215 4.46 2.96 7.16
N GLY A 216 5.18 2.36 6.24
CA GLY A 216 5.31 0.93 6.02
C GLY A 216 5.36 0.61 4.53
N VAL A 217 5.25 -0.67 4.20
CA VAL A 217 5.36 -1.19 2.83
C VAL A 217 4.15 -2.07 2.49
N ILE A 218 3.47 -1.73 1.42
CA ILE A 218 2.41 -2.55 0.81
C ILE A 218 3.10 -3.52 -0.15
N VAL A 219 3.07 -4.81 0.16
CA VAL A 219 3.74 -5.85 -0.61
C VAL A 219 2.70 -6.67 -1.36
N LEU A 220 2.77 -6.63 -2.68
CA LEU A 220 2.02 -7.53 -3.55
C LEU A 220 2.90 -8.75 -3.81
N ASP A 221 2.49 -9.85 -3.21
CA ASP A 221 3.28 -11.07 -3.26
C ASP A 221 3.33 -11.66 -4.69
N PRO A 222 4.50 -12.15 -5.13
CA PRO A 222 4.60 -12.88 -6.38
C PRO A 222 3.84 -14.20 -6.28
N ARG A 223 3.38 -14.68 -7.44
CA ARG A 223 2.80 -16.01 -7.55
C ARG A 223 3.78 -17.07 -7.07
N LYS A 224 3.30 -18.01 -6.26
CA LYS A 224 4.09 -19.16 -5.84
C LYS A 224 3.90 -20.33 -6.81
N PRO A 225 4.97 -21.05 -7.19
CA PRO A 225 4.85 -22.24 -8.02
C PRO A 225 4.10 -23.35 -7.29
N VAL A 226 3.36 -24.15 -8.05
CA VAL A 226 2.73 -25.37 -7.57
C VAL A 226 3.40 -26.54 -8.28
N PHE A 227 4.12 -27.38 -7.53
CA PHE A 227 4.85 -28.55 -8.09
C PHE A 227 3.91 -29.71 -8.43
N LYS A 228 2.91 -29.43 -9.26
CA LYS A 228 1.92 -30.39 -9.72
C LYS A 228 1.46 -29.97 -11.11
N ASN A 229 1.20 -30.98 -11.96
CA ASN A 229 0.53 -30.68 -13.23
C ASN A 229 -0.83 -30.07 -12.96
N SER A 230 -0.95 -28.78 -13.10
CA SER A 230 -2.20 -28.06 -12.92
C SER A 230 -2.42 -27.04 -14.02
N GLN A 231 -3.67 -26.83 -14.35
CA GLN A 231 -4.11 -25.78 -15.26
C GLN A 231 -5.31 -25.09 -14.64
N LYS A 232 -5.24 -23.76 -14.56
CA LYS A 232 -6.30 -22.95 -14.03
C LYS A 232 -6.69 -21.87 -15.02
N HIS A 233 -7.97 -21.73 -15.27
CA HIS A 233 -8.52 -20.62 -16.02
C HIS A 233 -9.59 -19.94 -15.16
N SER A 234 -9.49 -18.63 -15.02
CA SER A 234 -10.44 -17.79 -14.30
C SER A 234 -10.92 -16.67 -15.21
N ALA A 235 -12.22 -16.50 -15.29
CA ALA A 235 -12.88 -15.43 -16.00
C ALA A 235 -13.81 -14.69 -15.04
N ILE A 236 -13.58 -13.39 -14.86
CA ILE A 236 -14.36 -12.54 -13.98
C ILE A 236 -14.97 -11.44 -14.82
N PHE A 237 -16.28 -11.28 -14.69
CA PHE A 237 -17.02 -10.17 -15.26
C PHE A 237 -17.74 -9.43 -14.14
N THR A 238 -17.49 -8.15 -14.01
CA THR A 238 -18.06 -7.30 -12.97
C THR A 238 -18.77 -6.11 -13.59
N THR A 239 -19.96 -5.80 -13.10
CA THR A 239 -20.68 -4.57 -13.43
C THR A 239 -21.00 -3.81 -12.15
N TYR A 240 -21.05 -2.48 -12.24
CA TYR A 240 -21.43 -1.62 -11.11
C TYR A 240 -22.22 -0.42 -11.59
N THR A 241 -23.18 0.00 -10.74
CA THR A 241 -24.21 0.96 -11.13
C THR A 241 -23.72 2.40 -11.21
N ASN A 242 -22.83 2.83 -10.30
CA ASN A 242 -22.30 4.17 -10.36
C ASN A 242 -21.25 4.28 -11.47
N GLY A 243 -21.52 5.12 -12.46
CA GLY A 243 -20.73 5.21 -13.69
C GLY A 243 -21.07 4.11 -14.73
N LEU A 244 -22.09 3.25 -14.48
CA LEU A 244 -22.46 2.11 -15.33
C LEU A 244 -21.22 1.35 -15.81
N GLY A 245 -20.36 1.02 -14.85
CA GLY A 245 -19.03 0.47 -15.11
C GLY A 245 -19.08 -1.01 -15.43
N VAL A 246 -18.13 -1.43 -16.27
CA VAL A 246 -17.88 -2.83 -16.62
C VAL A 246 -16.41 -3.15 -16.45
N LEU A 247 -16.12 -4.36 -15.98
CA LEU A 247 -14.79 -4.93 -15.94
C LEU A 247 -14.84 -6.37 -16.43
N SER A 248 -13.88 -6.75 -17.27
CA SER A 248 -13.61 -8.14 -17.63
C SER A 248 -12.16 -8.45 -17.32
N SER A 249 -11.92 -9.55 -16.62
CA SER A 249 -10.57 -10.06 -16.33
C SER A 249 -10.51 -11.53 -16.71
N GLN A 250 -9.47 -11.90 -17.44
CA GLN A 250 -9.18 -13.26 -17.86
C GLN A 250 -7.81 -13.63 -17.34
N LYS A 251 -7.70 -14.79 -16.70
CA LYS A 251 -6.45 -15.30 -16.15
C LYS A 251 -6.30 -16.77 -16.55
N PHE A 252 -5.15 -17.10 -17.11
CA PHE A 252 -4.74 -18.47 -17.43
C PHE A 252 -3.42 -18.77 -16.72
N GLU A 253 -3.31 -19.93 -16.09
CA GLU A 253 -2.11 -20.40 -15.39
C GLU A 253 -1.87 -21.87 -15.69
N LYS A 254 -0.61 -22.22 -15.87
CA LYS A 254 -0.15 -23.59 -16.05
C LYS A 254 1.06 -23.85 -15.17
N ASP A 255 1.00 -24.92 -14.38
CA ASP A 255 2.09 -25.47 -13.58
C ASP A 255 2.46 -26.85 -14.08
N PHE A 256 3.72 -27.21 -13.89
CA PHE A 256 4.29 -28.52 -14.24
C PHE A 256 5.01 -29.11 -13.03
N GLU A 257 5.06 -30.44 -12.96
CA GLU A 257 5.76 -31.17 -11.87
C GLU A 257 7.25 -30.86 -11.78
N ASN A 258 7.89 -30.50 -12.91
CA ASN A 258 9.30 -30.14 -12.97
C ASN A 258 9.59 -28.69 -12.50
N GLY A 259 8.63 -28.04 -11.86
CA GLY A 259 8.78 -26.69 -11.32
C GLY A 259 8.64 -25.55 -12.34
N LEU A 260 8.40 -25.85 -13.61
CA LEU A 260 8.08 -24.82 -14.61
C LEU A 260 6.66 -24.33 -14.40
N PHE A 261 6.46 -23.01 -14.48
CA PHE A 261 5.13 -22.41 -14.54
C PHE A 261 5.11 -21.19 -15.46
N TYR A 262 3.96 -20.90 -16.00
CA TYR A 262 3.68 -19.67 -16.71
C TYR A 262 2.21 -19.28 -16.56
N GLY A 263 1.94 -18.01 -16.79
CA GLY A 263 0.58 -17.50 -16.78
C GLY A 263 0.43 -16.29 -17.69
N ILE A 264 -0.80 -15.93 -17.94
CA ILE A 264 -1.19 -14.68 -18.57
C ILE A 264 -2.46 -14.18 -17.91
N GLN A 265 -2.49 -12.90 -17.59
CA GLN A 265 -3.69 -12.21 -17.16
C GLN A 265 -3.89 -10.97 -18.00
N ALA A 266 -5.13 -10.73 -18.43
CA ALA A 266 -5.54 -9.52 -19.12
C ALA A 266 -6.83 -8.99 -18.50
N SER A 267 -6.94 -7.67 -18.35
CA SER A 267 -8.16 -7.03 -17.89
C SER A 267 -8.47 -5.74 -18.65
N TYR A 268 -9.74 -5.47 -18.76
CA TYR A 268 -10.28 -4.23 -19.30
C TYR A 268 -11.37 -3.70 -18.39
N LYS A 269 -11.32 -2.42 -18.03
CA LYS A 269 -12.29 -1.72 -17.19
C LYS A 269 -12.69 -0.42 -17.85
N LYS A 270 -14.00 -0.14 -17.92
CA LYS A 270 -14.55 1.10 -18.42
C LYS A 270 -15.72 1.56 -17.57
N ALA A 271 -15.76 2.86 -17.27
CA ALA A 271 -16.90 3.51 -16.63
C ALA A 271 -17.11 4.92 -17.21
N GLY A 272 -18.34 5.35 -17.24
CA GLY A 272 -18.71 6.71 -17.59
C GLY A 272 -18.73 7.63 -16.37
N ASN A 273 -19.42 8.77 -16.51
CA ASN A 273 -19.55 9.75 -15.47
C ASN A 273 -20.18 9.17 -14.19
N ASN A 274 -19.54 9.41 -13.06
CA ASN A 274 -20.06 9.02 -11.76
C ASN A 274 -21.23 9.94 -11.37
N ARG A 275 -22.08 9.41 -10.50
CA ARG A 275 -23.22 10.12 -9.95
C ARG A 275 -23.07 10.31 -8.44
N ASN A 276 -23.34 11.49 -7.93
CA ASN A 276 -23.61 11.77 -6.52
C ASN A 276 -25.12 12.00 -6.30
N ALA A 277 -25.50 12.37 -5.09
CA ALA A 277 -26.90 12.63 -4.74
C ALA A 277 -27.56 13.72 -5.60
N ALA A 278 -26.78 14.69 -6.09
CA ALA A 278 -27.29 15.82 -6.89
C ALA A 278 -27.37 15.51 -8.41
N GLY A 279 -26.59 14.52 -8.93
CA GLY A 279 -26.61 14.15 -10.34
C GLY A 279 -25.26 13.65 -10.88
N TYR A 280 -25.04 13.69 -12.22
CA TYR A 280 -23.81 13.22 -12.84
C TYR A 280 -22.68 14.24 -12.73
N LEU A 281 -21.53 13.79 -12.25
CA LEU A 281 -20.29 14.55 -12.16
C LEU A 281 -19.59 14.51 -13.51
N GLN A 282 -19.50 15.66 -14.18
CA GLN A 282 -18.93 15.75 -15.51
C GLN A 282 -17.47 15.33 -15.58
N ASN A 283 -17.16 14.54 -16.61
CA ASN A 283 -15.80 14.13 -16.95
C ASN A 283 -15.11 13.30 -15.87
N THR A 284 -15.85 12.41 -15.21
CA THR A 284 -15.32 11.47 -14.20
C THR A 284 -15.23 10.04 -14.69
N GLY A 285 -15.31 9.83 -15.99
CA GLY A 285 -15.13 8.52 -16.63
C GLY A 285 -13.71 7.99 -16.52
N LEU A 286 -13.57 6.69 -16.67
CA LEU A 286 -12.27 6.01 -16.70
C LEU A 286 -12.26 4.88 -17.74
N GLU A 287 -11.06 4.61 -18.27
CA GLU A 287 -10.78 3.45 -19.12
C GLU A 287 -9.41 2.89 -18.77
N GLN A 288 -9.33 1.59 -18.44
CA GLN A 288 -8.09 0.93 -18.02
C GLN A 288 -7.92 -0.39 -18.75
N THR A 289 -6.68 -0.68 -19.12
CA THR A 289 -6.27 -1.96 -19.71
C THR A 289 -5.02 -2.44 -18.98
N SER A 290 -4.96 -3.71 -18.63
CA SER A 290 -3.74 -4.31 -18.10
C SER A 290 -3.50 -5.70 -18.67
N ILE A 291 -2.21 -6.05 -18.79
CA ILE A 291 -1.74 -7.39 -19.15
C ILE A 291 -0.56 -7.69 -18.24
N SER A 292 -0.49 -8.92 -17.72
CA SER A 292 0.66 -9.41 -16.97
C SER A 292 0.98 -10.85 -17.32
N ILE A 293 2.27 -11.18 -17.35
CA ILE A 293 2.80 -12.47 -17.74
C ILE A 293 3.86 -12.89 -16.70
N PRO A 294 3.51 -13.70 -15.70
CA PRO A 294 4.47 -14.38 -14.87
C PRO A 294 5.01 -15.61 -15.58
N PHE A 295 6.30 -15.86 -15.39
CA PHE A 295 7.01 -17.07 -15.83
C PHE A 295 8.01 -17.45 -14.77
N GLY A 296 8.23 -18.77 -14.54
CA GLY A 296 9.26 -19.21 -13.63
C GLY A 296 9.59 -20.69 -13.79
N TRP A 297 10.78 -21.02 -13.31
CA TRP A 297 11.26 -22.39 -13.19
C TRP A 297 12.00 -22.55 -11.87
N HIS A 298 11.47 -23.37 -10.99
CA HIS A 298 11.96 -23.56 -9.64
C HIS A 298 12.39 -25.00 -9.42
N LEU A 299 13.55 -25.17 -8.83
CA LEU A 299 14.06 -26.43 -8.28
C LEU A 299 14.42 -26.19 -6.82
N ALA A 300 14.71 -27.25 -6.06
CA ALA A 300 15.06 -27.14 -4.64
C ALA A 300 16.22 -26.18 -4.37
N HIS A 301 17.29 -26.24 -5.18
CA HIS A 301 18.50 -25.45 -4.96
C HIS A 301 18.67 -24.24 -5.88
N LYS A 302 17.85 -24.08 -6.92
CA LYS A 302 17.96 -22.95 -7.86
C LYS A 302 16.64 -22.68 -8.57
N GLY A 303 16.49 -21.47 -9.04
CA GLY A 303 15.32 -21.11 -9.83
C GLY A 303 15.47 -19.74 -10.46
N ILE A 304 14.55 -19.48 -11.37
CA ILE A 304 14.44 -18.23 -12.10
C ILE A 304 12.98 -17.83 -12.20
N ASP A 305 12.71 -16.54 -11.99
CA ASP A 305 11.41 -15.90 -12.20
C ASP A 305 11.55 -14.74 -13.18
N ALA A 306 10.58 -14.61 -14.07
CA ALA A 306 10.40 -13.43 -14.89
C ALA A 306 8.95 -12.92 -14.78
N TYR A 307 8.78 -11.63 -14.82
CA TYR A 307 7.47 -10.98 -14.80
C TYR A 307 7.49 -9.78 -15.72
N ILE A 308 6.48 -9.69 -16.57
CA ILE A 308 6.27 -8.52 -17.42
C ILE A 308 4.83 -8.07 -17.25
N SER A 309 4.62 -6.78 -17.07
CA SER A 309 3.29 -6.19 -17.06
C SER A 309 3.22 -4.88 -17.84
N TYR A 310 2.05 -4.65 -18.40
CA TYR A 310 1.66 -3.40 -19.04
C TYR A 310 0.35 -2.92 -18.43
N PHE A 311 0.32 -1.67 -18.01
CA PHE A 311 -0.86 -0.97 -17.52
C PHE A 311 -1.07 0.29 -18.32
N LYS A 312 -2.31 0.56 -18.69
CA LYS A 312 -2.71 1.81 -19.34
C LYS A 312 -4.02 2.31 -18.73
N ALA A 313 -4.08 3.59 -18.41
CA ALA A 313 -5.28 4.26 -17.93
C ALA A 313 -5.50 5.60 -18.61
N ASN A 314 -6.77 5.88 -18.93
CA ASN A 314 -7.26 7.20 -19.30
C ASN A 314 -8.31 7.60 -18.26
N ASN A 315 -8.00 8.62 -17.48
CA ASN A 315 -8.79 9.04 -16.31
C ASN A 315 -9.31 10.46 -16.55
N GLY A 316 -10.62 10.62 -16.59
CA GLY A 316 -11.26 11.94 -16.59
C GLY A 316 -11.06 12.65 -15.25
N ILE A 317 -10.80 13.93 -15.30
CA ILE A 317 -10.72 14.82 -14.12
C ILE A 317 -11.98 15.66 -14.09
N LEU A 318 -12.56 15.80 -12.89
CA LEU A 318 -13.79 16.57 -12.70
C LEU A 318 -13.66 17.96 -13.32
N ARG A 319 -14.56 18.29 -14.27
CA ARG A 319 -14.47 19.53 -15.03
C ARG A 319 -14.54 20.78 -14.15
N ASN A 320 -15.25 20.70 -13.03
CA ASN A 320 -15.38 21.80 -12.07
C ASN A 320 -14.09 22.12 -11.29
N SER A 321 -13.03 21.32 -11.42
CA SER A 321 -11.72 21.65 -10.83
C SER A 321 -10.97 22.74 -11.61
N HIS A 322 -11.40 23.07 -12.82
CA HIS A 322 -10.81 24.15 -13.62
C HIS A 322 -11.26 25.53 -13.12
N ILE A 323 -10.31 26.39 -12.81
CA ILE A 323 -10.52 27.74 -12.24
C ILE A 323 -10.06 28.76 -13.27
N GLY A 324 -11.02 29.55 -13.79
CA GLY A 324 -10.75 30.56 -14.82
C GLY A 324 -10.26 31.89 -14.25
N ASN A 325 -10.72 32.29 -13.06
CA ASN A 325 -10.39 33.57 -12.43
C ASN A 325 -10.59 33.51 -10.91
N LEU A 326 -10.24 34.60 -10.20
CA LEU A 326 -10.36 34.65 -8.73
C LEU A 326 -11.80 34.44 -8.25
N GLN A 327 -12.80 35.00 -8.95
CA GLN A 327 -14.20 34.86 -8.55
C GLN A 327 -14.66 33.38 -8.70
N ASP A 328 -14.19 32.68 -9.76
CA ASP A 328 -14.46 31.26 -9.93
C ASP A 328 -13.83 30.44 -8.78
N LEU A 329 -12.61 30.78 -8.35
CA LEU A 329 -11.98 30.17 -7.20
C LEU A 329 -12.80 30.39 -5.93
N ILE A 330 -13.17 31.62 -5.62
CA ILE A 330 -14.00 31.97 -4.45
C ILE A 330 -15.34 31.21 -4.50
N ASN A 331 -15.97 31.19 -5.67
CA ASN A 331 -17.22 30.45 -5.86
C ASN A 331 -17.05 28.95 -5.65
N GLN A 332 -15.94 28.33 -6.08
CA GLN A 332 -15.65 26.93 -5.88
C GLN A 332 -15.41 26.61 -4.39
N ILE A 333 -14.64 27.45 -3.69
CA ILE A 333 -14.36 27.28 -2.26
C ILE A 333 -15.67 27.36 -1.45
N ASN A 334 -16.55 28.27 -1.80
CA ASN A 334 -17.81 28.50 -1.07
C ASN A 334 -18.92 27.49 -1.40
N ARG A 335 -18.70 26.59 -2.37
CA ARG A 335 -19.67 25.54 -2.70
C ARG A 335 -19.53 24.34 -1.77
N GLU A 336 -20.61 23.90 -1.19
CA GLU A 336 -20.65 22.70 -0.34
C GLU A 336 -20.59 21.40 -1.17
N THR A 337 -21.04 21.43 -2.43
CA THR A 337 -21.08 20.26 -3.31
C THR A 337 -20.65 20.61 -4.73
N ALA A 338 -19.98 19.66 -5.42
CA ALA A 338 -19.74 19.79 -6.85
C ALA A 338 -21.08 19.89 -7.59
N ILE A 339 -21.23 20.90 -8.48
CA ILE A 339 -22.43 21.01 -9.31
C ILE A 339 -22.37 19.92 -10.37
N PRO A 340 -23.31 18.97 -10.39
CA PRO A 340 -23.44 18.02 -11.46
C PRO A 340 -24.03 18.77 -12.67
N ILE A 341 -23.27 18.82 -13.74
CA ILE A 341 -23.71 19.50 -14.96
C ILE A 341 -23.60 18.51 -16.10
N GLY A 342 -24.71 17.96 -16.55
CA GLY A 342 -24.78 17.22 -17.78
C GLY A 342 -25.39 15.81 -17.66
N ALA A 343 -25.46 15.16 -18.82
CA ALA A 343 -25.95 13.82 -18.96
C ALA A 343 -24.86 12.77 -18.70
N PHE A 344 -25.26 11.54 -18.51
CA PHE A 344 -24.33 10.41 -18.50
C PHE A 344 -23.62 10.26 -19.83
N THR A 345 -22.31 10.03 -19.78
CA THR A 345 -21.48 9.69 -20.95
C THR A 345 -20.27 8.84 -20.56
N TYR A 346 -19.79 8.03 -21.53
CA TYR A 346 -18.50 7.34 -21.44
C TYR A 346 -17.35 8.15 -22.04
N ASN A 347 -17.62 9.29 -22.68
CA ASN A 347 -16.58 10.11 -23.27
C ASN A 347 -15.74 10.75 -22.15
N ILE A 348 -14.44 10.74 -22.37
CA ILE A 348 -13.46 11.37 -21.50
C ILE A 348 -12.85 12.54 -22.26
N GLU A 349 -13.12 13.75 -21.78
CA GLU A 349 -12.64 15.00 -22.33
C GLU A 349 -11.51 15.58 -21.48
N ASN A 350 -11.01 16.76 -21.82
CA ASN A 350 -10.12 17.51 -20.95
C ASN A 350 -10.93 18.23 -19.82
N PRO A 351 -10.39 18.31 -18.59
CA PRO A 351 -9.07 17.83 -18.18
C PRO A 351 -9.03 16.29 -17.97
N ARG A 352 -7.92 15.65 -18.32
CA ARG A 352 -7.73 14.20 -18.16
C ARG A 352 -6.27 13.82 -17.97
N GLN A 353 -6.03 12.62 -17.46
CA GLN A 353 -4.73 11.98 -17.40
C GLN A 353 -4.69 10.74 -18.29
N ASP A 354 -3.66 10.63 -19.13
CA ASP A 354 -3.30 9.41 -19.85
C ASP A 354 -2.02 8.87 -19.24
N VAL A 355 -2.07 7.67 -18.67
CA VAL A 355 -0.92 7.02 -18.02
C VAL A 355 -0.66 5.67 -18.65
N SER A 356 0.60 5.34 -18.93
CA SER A 356 1.02 3.99 -19.25
C SER A 356 2.24 3.60 -18.46
N HIS A 357 2.28 2.35 -17.99
CA HIS A 357 3.37 1.80 -17.21
C HIS A 357 3.75 0.41 -17.71
N VAL A 358 5.05 0.22 -17.95
CA VAL A 358 5.67 -1.07 -18.22
C VAL A 358 6.52 -1.45 -17.04
N LEU A 359 6.42 -2.69 -16.57
CA LEU A 359 7.32 -3.27 -15.60
C LEU A 359 7.82 -4.58 -16.15
N ALA A 360 9.14 -4.77 -16.17
CA ALA A 360 9.79 -6.03 -16.50
C ALA A 360 10.77 -6.39 -15.40
N LYS A 361 10.76 -7.65 -14.98
CA LYS A 361 11.61 -8.17 -13.91
C LYS A 361 12.14 -9.53 -14.29
N ILE A 362 13.38 -9.80 -13.92
CA ILE A 362 13.97 -11.12 -13.88
C ILE A 362 14.68 -11.29 -12.52
N SER A 363 14.46 -12.42 -11.87
CA SER A 363 15.18 -12.78 -10.64
C SER A 363 15.62 -14.24 -10.71
N ALA A 364 16.76 -14.54 -10.11
CA ALA A 364 17.29 -15.88 -9.99
C ALA A 364 17.76 -16.10 -8.57
N TYR A 365 17.63 -17.34 -8.10
CA TYR A 365 18.18 -17.73 -6.81
C TYR A 365 19.03 -18.98 -6.92
N TYR A 366 19.98 -19.08 -6.01
CA TYR A 366 20.77 -20.27 -5.77
C TYR A 366 20.89 -20.52 -4.26
N HIS A 367 20.58 -21.75 -3.83
CA HIS A 367 20.69 -22.18 -2.46
C HIS A 367 21.96 -23.02 -2.30
N PHE A 368 22.90 -22.48 -1.54
CA PHE A 368 24.13 -23.16 -1.14
C PHE A 368 23.84 -23.99 0.10
N GLU A 369 24.11 -25.28 0.05
CA GLU A 369 23.91 -26.17 1.21
C GLU A 369 24.68 -25.67 2.43
N ASP A 370 24.05 -25.68 3.60
CA ASP A 370 24.57 -25.23 4.90
C ASP A 370 25.02 -23.77 4.98
N LEU A 371 24.90 -22.98 3.93
CA LEU A 371 25.30 -21.58 3.90
C LEU A 371 24.11 -20.62 3.78
N GLY A 372 23.23 -20.88 2.80
CA GLY A 372 22.07 -20.02 2.60
C GLY A 372 21.67 -19.80 1.15
N LYS A 373 20.64 -18.98 0.99
CA LYS A 373 20.01 -18.65 -0.30
C LYS A 373 20.43 -17.27 -0.78
N TRP A 374 21.04 -17.23 -1.92
CA TRP A 374 21.35 -16.00 -2.65
C TRP A 374 20.28 -15.74 -3.70
N THR A 375 19.77 -14.52 -3.75
CA THR A 375 18.81 -14.07 -4.75
C THR A 375 19.32 -12.81 -5.44
N LEU A 376 19.33 -12.84 -6.76
CA LEU A 376 19.64 -11.69 -7.62
C LEU A 376 18.39 -11.28 -8.38
N GLN A 377 18.15 -9.99 -8.52
CA GLN A 377 17.05 -9.44 -9.30
C GLN A 377 17.53 -8.23 -10.10
N TYR A 378 17.05 -8.14 -11.33
CA TYR A 378 17.07 -6.93 -12.13
C TYR A 378 15.65 -6.58 -12.54
N ASP A 379 15.30 -5.30 -12.49
CA ASP A 379 14.02 -4.79 -12.95
C ASP A 379 14.16 -3.51 -13.76
N PHE A 380 13.22 -3.34 -14.64
CA PHE A 380 13.04 -2.16 -15.47
C PHE A 380 11.61 -1.67 -15.38
N GLN A 381 11.44 -0.37 -15.18
CA GLN A 381 10.15 0.29 -15.22
C GLN A 381 10.20 1.48 -16.17
N GLN A 382 9.12 1.68 -16.94
CA GLN A 382 8.89 2.90 -17.69
C GLN A 382 7.49 3.40 -17.43
N ASN A 383 7.40 4.60 -16.87
CA ASN A 383 6.15 5.32 -16.68
C ASN A 383 6.09 6.49 -17.66
N ASN A 384 4.97 6.60 -18.39
CA ASN A 384 4.64 7.76 -19.21
C ASN A 384 3.33 8.34 -18.70
N ARG A 385 3.34 9.64 -18.43
CA ARG A 385 2.20 10.37 -17.89
C ARG A 385 1.96 11.63 -18.69
N LYS A 386 0.74 11.76 -19.23
CA LYS A 386 0.29 12.96 -19.92
C LYS A 386 -0.93 13.54 -19.21
N GLU A 387 -0.86 14.82 -18.91
CA GLU A 387 -1.96 15.55 -18.32
C GLU A 387 -2.45 16.62 -19.31
N TYR A 388 -3.73 16.57 -19.59
CA TYR A 388 -4.37 17.48 -20.53
C TYR A 388 -5.24 18.46 -19.71
N ASP A 389 -5.13 19.71 -20.06
CA ASP A 389 -5.91 20.80 -19.49
C ASP A 389 -6.94 21.32 -20.51
N VAL A 390 -7.92 22.09 -20.06
CA VAL A 390 -8.85 22.78 -20.93
C VAL A 390 -8.14 23.99 -21.56
N ARG A 391 -7.88 23.94 -22.87
CA ARG A 391 -7.17 24.98 -23.61
C ARG A 391 -7.94 25.37 -24.87
N LEU A 392 -7.69 26.59 -25.36
CA LEU A 392 -8.33 27.09 -26.59
C LEU A 392 -7.61 26.58 -27.84
N GLY A 393 -8.40 26.28 -28.88
CA GLY A 393 -7.92 25.88 -30.20
C GLY A 393 -7.13 24.57 -30.21
N ASP A 394 -6.15 24.46 -31.09
CA ASP A 394 -5.34 23.23 -31.26
C ASP A 394 -4.48 22.88 -30.04
N ARG A 395 -4.23 23.84 -29.17
CA ARG A 395 -3.53 23.60 -27.90
C ARG A 395 -4.29 22.64 -26.98
N ASN A 396 -5.62 22.51 -27.15
CA ASN A 396 -6.42 21.56 -26.38
C ASN A 396 -6.07 20.09 -26.67
N LYS A 397 -5.41 19.83 -27.81
CA LYS A 397 -4.95 18.49 -28.19
C LYS A 397 -3.57 18.13 -27.64
N LEU A 398 -2.81 19.15 -27.16
CA LEU A 398 -1.48 18.95 -26.61
C LEU A 398 -1.55 18.79 -25.08
N PRO A 399 -0.79 17.87 -24.47
CA PRO A 399 -0.72 17.77 -23.02
C PRO A 399 -0.10 19.03 -22.42
N GLY A 400 -0.53 19.39 -21.23
CA GLY A 400 0.10 20.42 -20.39
C GLY A 400 1.31 19.88 -19.65
N THR A 401 1.26 18.60 -19.28
CA THR A 401 2.35 17.86 -18.67
C THR A 401 2.57 16.60 -19.49
N ASP A 402 3.81 16.29 -19.85
CA ASP A 402 4.19 15.04 -20.54
C ASP A 402 5.51 14.57 -19.93
N LEU A 403 5.42 13.60 -19.02
CA LEU A 403 6.54 13.09 -18.21
C LEU A 403 6.85 11.65 -18.59
N GLN A 404 8.13 11.34 -18.72
CA GLN A 404 8.64 10.00 -18.84
C GLN A 404 9.62 9.73 -17.71
N LEU A 405 9.41 8.65 -16.96
CA LEU A 405 10.33 8.14 -15.96
C LEU A 405 10.75 6.73 -16.33
N GLN A 406 12.05 6.51 -16.47
CA GLN A 406 12.67 5.20 -16.59
C GLN A 406 13.39 4.87 -15.30
N THR A 407 13.24 3.65 -14.82
CA THR A 407 13.95 3.17 -13.62
C THR A 407 14.56 1.81 -13.91
N HIS A 408 15.85 1.66 -13.59
CA HIS A 408 16.59 0.42 -13.60
C HIS A 408 16.90 0.04 -12.17
N GLY A 409 16.39 -1.11 -11.72
CA GLY A 409 16.62 -1.63 -10.37
C GLY A 409 17.53 -2.86 -10.40
N PHE A 410 18.38 -2.98 -9.39
CA PHE A 410 19.16 -4.18 -9.13
C PHE A 410 19.14 -4.49 -7.64
N GLN A 411 18.91 -5.76 -7.29
CA GLN A 411 18.88 -6.24 -5.91
C GLN A 411 19.71 -7.51 -5.79
N SER A 412 20.45 -7.63 -4.70
CA SER A 412 21.20 -8.83 -4.31
C SER A 412 20.95 -9.09 -2.84
N ASN A 413 20.26 -10.17 -2.53
CA ASN A 413 19.86 -10.54 -1.18
C ASN A 413 20.45 -11.91 -0.82
N PHE A 414 21.01 -12.03 0.37
CA PHE A 414 21.52 -13.29 0.91
C PHE A 414 20.84 -13.58 2.24
N LYS A 415 20.13 -14.71 2.27
CA LYS A 415 19.49 -15.25 3.46
C LYS A 415 20.30 -16.42 3.97
N LEU A 416 20.86 -16.31 5.18
CA LEU A 416 21.66 -17.35 5.80
C LEU A 416 20.77 -18.54 6.22
N ASP A 417 21.29 -19.74 5.99
CA ASP A 417 20.75 -20.95 6.60
C ASP A 417 21.15 -20.96 8.08
N THR A 418 20.16 -20.81 8.92
CA THR A 418 20.30 -20.77 10.35
C THR A 418 19.38 -21.80 10.98
N SER A 419 19.51 -22.03 12.29
CA SER A 419 18.54 -22.84 13.01
C SER A 419 17.10 -22.31 12.81
N TYR A 420 16.11 -23.19 12.95
CA TYR A 420 14.69 -22.90 12.76
C TYR A 420 14.16 -21.71 13.58
N ASP A 421 14.88 -21.32 14.63
CA ASP A 421 14.53 -20.24 15.57
C ASP A 421 15.19 -18.91 15.20
N LYS A 422 15.94 -18.83 14.10
CA LYS A 422 16.72 -17.66 13.72
C LYS A 422 16.68 -17.44 12.20
N LEU A 423 16.56 -16.21 11.79
CA LEU A 423 16.71 -15.76 10.41
C LEU A 423 17.69 -14.59 10.37
N ILE A 424 18.62 -14.59 9.44
CA ILE A 424 19.49 -13.46 9.14
C ILE A 424 19.48 -13.26 7.64
N GLU A 425 19.24 -12.02 7.21
CA GLU A 425 19.24 -11.66 5.80
C GLU A 425 19.96 -10.32 5.64
N PHE A 426 20.82 -10.22 4.66
CA PHE A 426 21.43 -8.97 4.24
C PHE A 426 21.23 -8.76 2.75
N GLY A 427 21.16 -7.50 2.34
CA GLY A 427 20.92 -7.17 0.96
C GLY A 427 21.53 -5.85 0.54
N ILE A 428 21.73 -5.75 -0.76
CA ILE A 428 22.15 -4.55 -1.48
C ILE A 428 21.10 -4.26 -2.53
N GLU A 429 20.72 -3.00 -2.61
CA GLU A 429 19.75 -2.48 -3.56
C GLU A 429 20.34 -1.27 -4.28
N THR A 430 20.13 -1.17 -5.59
CA THR A 430 20.41 0.06 -6.33
C THR A 430 19.28 0.35 -7.30
N ALA A 431 18.96 1.63 -7.47
CA ALA A 431 18.00 2.10 -8.46
C ALA A 431 18.56 3.33 -9.16
N TYR A 432 18.50 3.32 -10.49
CA TYR A 432 18.88 4.45 -11.32
C TYR A 432 17.66 4.92 -12.10
N GLN A 433 17.32 6.19 -11.93
CA GLN A 433 16.17 6.84 -12.57
C GLN A 433 16.62 7.88 -13.58
N ILE A 434 15.93 7.93 -14.70
CA ILE A 434 16.07 8.95 -15.73
C ILE A 434 14.68 9.56 -15.96
N HIS A 435 14.57 10.85 -15.68
CA HIS A 435 13.33 11.60 -15.87
C HIS A 435 13.47 12.59 -17.01
N PHE A 436 12.52 12.57 -17.93
CA PHE A 436 12.45 13.45 -19.07
C PHE A 436 11.06 14.09 -19.19
N PRO A 437 10.92 15.39 -18.90
CA PRO A 437 9.72 16.16 -19.19
C PRO A 437 9.78 16.68 -20.62
N ASN A 438 8.82 16.25 -21.47
CA ASN A 438 8.82 16.57 -22.90
C ASN A 438 8.63 18.07 -23.15
N PRO A 439 9.59 18.78 -23.77
CA PRO A 439 9.48 20.22 -24.06
C PRO A 439 8.42 20.57 -25.11
N ALA A 440 7.98 19.61 -25.93
CA ALA A 440 6.98 19.84 -26.98
C ALA A 440 5.59 20.26 -26.42
N THR A 441 5.37 20.13 -25.13
CA THR A 441 4.16 20.69 -24.46
C THR A 441 4.07 22.21 -24.58
N GLY A 442 5.20 22.91 -24.77
CA GLY A 442 5.27 24.38 -24.81
C GLY A 442 4.90 25.04 -23.50
N VAL A 443 4.94 24.33 -22.36
CA VAL A 443 4.61 24.80 -21.02
C VAL A 443 5.83 24.70 -20.12
N LYS A 444 5.91 25.56 -19.10
CA LYS A 444 6.94 25.44 -18.07
C LYS A 444 6.84 24.06 -17.40
N ARG A 445 7.94 23.37 -17.32
CA ARG A 445 8.04 22.03 -16.72
C ARG A 445 7.77 22.09 -15.23
N LEU A 446 6.90 21.24 -14.73
CA LEU A 446 6.61 21.12 -13.29
C LEU A 446 7.85 20.56 -12.57
N ILE A 447 8.41 19.47 -13.07
CA ILE A 447 9.62 18.81 -12.59
C ILE A 447 10.64 18.85 -13.73
N PRO A 448 11.90 19.22 -13.48
CA PRO A 448 12.93 19.31 -14.51
C PRO A 448 13.42 17.94 -14.98
N ASP A 449 14.29 17.94 -15.99
CA ASP A 449 15.13 16.78 -16.31
C ASP A 449 15.98 16.43 -15.08
N TYR A 450 16.02 15.14 -14.70
CA TYR A 450 16.89 14.68 -13.62
C TYR A 450 17.32 13.23 -13.80
N ASN A 451 18.46 12.93 -13.19
CA ASN A 451 18.91 11.57 -12.89
C ASN A 451 18.98 11.39 -11.38
N ASN A 452 18.53 10.24 -10.90
CA ASN A 452 18.58 9.90 -9.48
C ASN A 452 19.17 8.51 -9.30
N LEU A 453 20.29 8.43 -8.58
CA LEU A 453 20.93 7.18 -8.19
C LEU A 453 20.70 6.95 -6.70
N ASN A 454 20.10 5.80 -6.38
CA ASN A 454 19.93 5.33 -5.01
C ASN A 454 20.72 4.02 -4.83
N PHE A 455 21.51 3.94 -3.77
CA PHE A 455 22.23 2.76 -3.35
C PHE A 455 21.96 2.51 -1.87
N GLY A 456 21.41 1.34 -1.55
CA GLY A 456 21.02 0.97 -0.19
C GLY A 456 21.59 -0.39 0.22
N THR A 457 21.91 -0.52 1.51
CA THR A 457 22.29 -1.80 2.12
C THR A 457 21.50 -2.00 3.39
N TYR A 458 21.12 -3.25 3.67
CA TYR A 458 20.39 -3.57 4.89
C TYR A 458 20.86 -4.88 5.52
N LEU A 459 20.64 -4.97 6.82
CA LEU A 459 20.74 -6.20 7.60
C LEU A 459 19.43 -6.38 8.36
N TYR A 460 18.81 -7.53 8.24
CA TYR A 460 17.60 -7.94 8.93
C TYR A 460 17.84 -9.21 9.72
N GLY A 461 17.37 -9.26 10.94
CA GLY A 461 17.43 -10.43 11.80
C GLY A 461 16.12 -10.69 12.50
N LEU A 462 15.80 -11.97 12.65
CA LEU A 462 14.66 -12.47 13.43
C LEU A 462 15.15 -13.58 14.32
N LYS A 463 14.69 -13.60 15.59
CA LYS A 463 14.99 -14.63 16.57
C LYS A 463 13.72 -15.01 17.33
N THR A 464 13.37 -16.30 17.31
CA THR A 464 12.37 -16.86 18.19
C THR A 464 12.99 -17.10 19.56
N LEU A 465 12.55 -16.34 20.57
CA LEU A 465 13.06 -16.41 21.95
C LEU A 465 12.43 -17.56 22.73
N SER A 466 11.16 -17.83 22.43
CA SER A 466 10.37 -18.92 23.01
C SER A 466 9.17 -19.20 22.09
N PRO A 467 8.38 -20.27 22.32
CA PRO A 467 7.17 -20.52 21.54
C PRO A 467 6.18 -19.36 21.46
N SER A 468 6.23 -18.43 22.41
CA SER A 468 5.34 -17.27 22.47
C SER A 468 6.00 -15.94 22.12
N TRP A 469 7.32 -15.86 22.05
CA TRP A 469 8.04 -14.61 21.86
C TRP A 469 8.99 -14.63 20.67
N GLU A 470 8.90 -13.62 19.83
CA GLU A 470 9.75 -13.41 18.69
C GLU A 470 10.27 -11.98 18.63
N LEU A 471 11.52 -11.84 18.24
CA LEU A 471 12.25 -10.59 18.17
C LEU A 471 12.72 -10.34 16.75
N GLU A 472 12.49 -9.14 16.22
CA GLU A 472 13.04 -8.69 14.95
C GLU A 472 13.88 -7.43 15.13
N GLY A 473 14.94 -7.31 14.31
CA GLY A 473 15.75 -6.12 14.22
C GLY A 473 16.18 -5.87 12.78
N SER A 474 16.26 -4.61 12.38
CA SER A 474 16.80 -4.23 11.08
C SER A 474 17.53 -2.91 11.16
N ILE A 475 18.62 -2.81 10.39
CA ILE A 475 19.36 -1.58 10.14
C ILE A 475 19.53 -1.43 8.62
N ARG A 476 19.48 -0.18 8.14
CA ARG A 476 19.65 0.16 6.74
C ARG A 476 20.38 1.49 6.60
N THR A 477 21.22 1.58 5.57
CA THR A 477 21.81 2.84 5.12
C THR A 477 21.59 2.99 3.62
N ASP A 478 21.21 4.19 3.19
CA ASP A 478 21.05 4.53 1.78
C ASP A 478 21.87 5.78 1.44
N TRP A 479 22.44 5.77 0.24
CA TRP A 479 23.05 6.93 -0.40
C TRP A 479 22.24 7.29 -1.63
N VAL A 480 21.78 8.54 -1.69
CA VAL A 480 20.94 9.08 -2.75
C VAL A 480 21.67 10.25 -3.40
N GLN A 481 21.84 10.22 -4.72
CA GLN A 481 22.41 11.32 -5.50
C GLN A 481 21.41 11.74 -6.58
N ILE A 482 21.07 13.02 -6.59
CA ILE A 482 20.14 13.62 -7.54
C ILE A 482 20.86 14.71 -8.32
N LYS A 483 20.86 14.59 -9.65
CA LYS A 483 21.37 15.59 -10.59
C LYS A 483 20.23 16.09 -11.46
N ALA A 484 20.07 17.41 -11.59
CA ALA A 484 19.00 17.98 -12.38
C ALA A 484 19.49 19.13 -13.26
N ASP A 485 18.81 19.33 -14.40
CA ASP A 485 19.00 20.51 -15.25
C ASP A 485 17.73 21.37 -15.19
N LYS A 486 17.85 22.53 -14.55
CA LYS A 486 16.66 23.35 -14.25
C LYS A 486 16.85 24.82 -14.61
N PHE A 487 15.85 25.38 -15.27
CA PHE A 487 15.73 26.83 -15.48
C PHE A 487 14.97 27.49 -14.34
N TYR A 488 15.52 28.54 -13.76
CA TYR A 488 14.84 29.46 -12.84
C TYR A 488 14.67 30.83 -13.49
N LYS A 489 13.60 31.54 -13.16
CA LYS A 489 13.52 32.98 -13.41
C LYS A 489 14.58 33.65 -12.53
N THR A 490 15.39 34.57 -13.08
CA THR A 490 16.43 35.29 -12.33
C THR A 490 15.86 36.01 -11.12
N SER A 491 14.67 36.67 -11.27
CA SER A 491 13.98 37.33 -10.16
C SER A 491 13.60 36.38 -9.03
N ARG A 492 13.15 35.15 -9.35
CA ARG A 492 12.80 34.16 -8.33
C ARG A 492 14.04 33.60 -7.64
N TRP A 493 15.09 33.31 -8.41
CA TRP A 493 16.38 32.84 -7.88
C TRP A 493 16.93 33.83 -6.84
N THR A 494 16.88 35.13 -7.18
CA THR A 494 17.31 36.21 -6.30
C THR A 494 16.39 36.35 -5.08
N ALA A 495 15.07 36.32 -5.28
CA ALA A 495 14.09 36.45 -4.18
C ALA A 495 14.20 35.29 -3.17
N LEU A 496 14.60 34.07 -3.62
CA LEU A 496 14.87 32.94 -2.75
C LEU A 496 16.23 33.01 -2.06
N GLY A 497 17.08 34.00 -2.35
CA GLY A 497 18.44 34.12 -1.81
C GLY A 497 19.40 33.05 -2.30
N TYR A 498 19.10 32.40 -3.42
CA TYR A 498 19.89 31.32 -3.98
C TYR A 498 21.20 31.80 -4.59
N ASN A 499 21.30 33.09 -4.92
CA ASN A 499 22.56 33.73 -5.33
C ASN A 499 23.69 33.54 -4.31
N THR A 500 23.34 33.49 -3.02
CA THR A 500 24.31 33.31 -1.94
C THR A 500 24.58 31.85 -1.64
N ASP A 501 23.51 31.02 -1.61
CA ASP A 501 23.57 29.66 -1.09
C ASP A 501 23.94 28.63 -2.17
N PHE A 502 23.60 28.94 -3.46
CA PHE A 502 23.68 27.97 -4.57
C PHE A 502 24.25 28.57 -5.85
N SER A 503 25.08 29.61 -5.75
CA SER A 503 25.75 30.23 -6.91
C SER A 503 26.51 29.21 -7.76
N ASP A 504 27.10 28.20 -7.13
CA ASP A 504 27.90 27.17 -7.79
C ASP A 504 27.08 26.24 -8.70
N PHE A 505 25.76 26.25 -8.55
CA PHE A 505 24.86 25.49 -9.44
C PHE A 505 24.59 26.21 -10.78
N ILE A 506 24.93 27.47 -10.91
CA ILE A 506 24.67 28.26 -12.13
C ILE A 506 25.62 27.82 -13.25
N VAL A 507 25.03 27.35 -14.34
CA VAL A 507 25.75 26.97 -15.58
C VAL A 507 25.76 28.11 -16.58
N SER A 508 24.64 28.80 -16.73
CA SER A 508 24.48 29.92 -17.67
C SER A 508 23.42 30.90 -17.18
N ASP A 509 23.71 32.18 -17.36
CA ASP A 509 22.78 33.28 -17.08
C ASP A 509 22.31 33.91 -18.41
N PHE A 510 20.97 34.04 -18.56
CA PHE A 510 20.30 34.60 -19.74
C PHE A 510 19.48 35.83 -19.38
N ASP A 511 19.94 36.65 -18.47
CA ASP A 511 19.30 37.85 -17.89
C ASP A 511 17.99 37.59 -17.17
N THR A 512 17.00 37.05 -17.85
CA THR A 512 15.66 36.76 -17.30
C THR A 512 15.52 35.34 -16.75
N GLN A 513 16.43 34.44 -17.11
CA GLN A 513 16.46 33.05 -16.70
C GLN A 513 17.88 32.58 -16.43
N ILE A 514 18.04 31.72 -15.48
CA ILE A 514 19.30 31.08 -15.11
C ILE A 514 19.15 29.57 -15.32
N LEU A 515 20.07 28.97 -16.07
CA LEU A 515 20.21 27.51 -16.14
C LEU A 515 21.08 27.06 -14.98
N THR A 516 20.59 26.11 -14.22
CA THR A 516 21.33 25.51 -13.10
C THR A 516 21.44 24.00 -13.28
N ALA A 517 22.54 23.44 -12.76
CA ALA A 517 22.80 21.99 -12.71
C ALA A 517 23.06 21.53 -11.27
N PRO A 518 22.05 21.57 -10.37
CA PRO A 518 22.24 21.13 -9.00
C PRO A 518 22.57 19.64 -8.92
N GLU A 519 23.61 19.33 -8.13
CA GLU A 519 23.95 17.98 -7.74
C GLU A 519 23.85 17.88 -6.21
N LEU A 520 22.89 17.09 -5.72
CA LEU A 520 22.59 16.95 -4.31
C LEU A 520 22.79 15.49 -3.88
N SER A 521 23.43 15.29 -2.73
CA SER A 521 23.68 13.96 -2.18
C SER A 521 23.19 13.89 -0.74
N PHE A 522 22.55 12.77 -0.40
CA PHE A 522 22.00 12.49 0.93
C PHE A 522 22.42 11.10 1.40
N ASN A 523 22.89 11.02 2.65
CA ASN A 523 23.10 9.76 3.34
C ASN A 523 22.01 9.61 4.38
N THR A 524 21.25 8.52 4.35
CA THR A 524 20.20 8.24 5.31
C THR A 524 20.51 6.95 6.08
N GLN A 525 20.08 6.92 7.34
CA GLN A 525 20.24 5.79 8.23
C GLN A 525 18.90 5.47 8.86
N SER A 526 18.55 4.19 8.89
CA SER A 526 17.31 3.72 9.47
C SER A 526 17.55 2.49 10.32
N ALA A 527 16.84 2.40 11.44
CA ALA A 527 16.87 1.26 12.33
C ALA A 527 15.45 0.96 12.83
N ALA A 528 15.12 -0.30 12.96
CA ALA A 528 13.84 -0.70 13.51
C ALA A 528 13.98 -1.97 14.34
N PHE A 529 13.13 -2.06 15.34
CA PHE A 529 13.03 -3.15 16.28
C PHE A 529 11.56 -3.53 16.44
N SER A 530 11.26 -4.83 16.46
CA SER A 530 9.92 -5.33 16.69
C SER A 530 9.95 -6.48 17.69
N LEU A 531 9.01 -6.47 18.64
CA LEU A 531 8.81 -7.54 19.61
C LEU A 531 7.39 -8.08 19.42
N HIS A 532 7.29 -9.39 19.26
CA HIS A 532 6.02 -10.08 19.05
C HIS A 532 5.76 -11.07 20.17
N TYR A 533 4.54 -11.04 20.67
CA TYR A 533 4.01 -12.03 21.61
C TYR A 533 2.80 -12.71 20.99
N ASN A 534 2.74 -14.03 21.07
CA ASN A 534 1.61 -14.81 20.56
C ASN A 534 1.31 -15.96 21.53
N ASN A 535 0.10 -16.01 22.05
CA ASN A 535 -0.35 -17.09 22.94
C ASN A 535 -1.87 -17.20 22.94
N LEU A 536 -2.41 -18.41 22.74
CA LEU A 536 -3.84 -18.74 22.86
C LEU A 536 -4.77 -17.77 22.09
N GLY A 537 -4.40 -17.41 20.84
CA GLY A 537 -5.17 -16.48 20.01
C GLY A 537 -4.92 -15.00 20.29
N HIS A 538 -4.20 -14.65 21.36
CA HIS A 538 -3.76 -13.30 21.65
C HIS A 538 -2.42 -13.01 20.99
N ARG A 539 -2.32 -11.94 20.22
CA ARG A 539 -1.09 -11.48 19.60
C ARG A 539 -0.86 -10.01 19.94
N VAL A 540 0.36 -9.70 20.35
CA VAL A 540 0.81 -8.32 20.57
C VAL A 540 2.07 -8.10 19.77
N SER A 541 2.12 -7.03 18.97
CA SER A 541 3.33 -6.60 18.28
C SER A 541 3.65 -5.17 18.64
N THR A 542 4.87 -4.93 19.08
CA THR A 542 5.37 -3.57 19.37
C THR A 542 6.49 -3.26 18.39
N HIS A 543 6.38 -2.11 17.72
CA HIS A 543 7.34 -1.65 16.74
C HIS A 543 7.94 -0.31 17.15
N LEU A 544 9.26 -0.26 17.20
CA LEU A 544 10.04 0.96 17.40
C LEU A 544 10.84 1.21 16.13
N GLN A 545 10.76 2.42 15.57
CA GLN A 545 11.43 2.76 14.33
C GLN A 545 12.09 4.13 14.43
N TYR A 546 13.30 4.23 13.90
CA TYR A 546 13.96 5.46 13.51
C TYR A 546 14.25 5.40 12.01
N ILE A 547 13.70 6.32 11.25
CA ILE A 547 13.78 6.32 9.79
C ILE A 547 14.21 7.71 9.32
N GLU A 548 15.26 7.77 8.49
CA GLU A 548 15.65 8.96 7.76
C GLU A 548 15.22 8.82 6.29
N ARG A 549 14.66 9.89 5.71
CA ARG A 549 14.23 9.94 4.31
C ARG A 549 14.85 11.13 3.61
N ALA A 550 15.50 10.90 2.46
CA ALA A 550 15.95 11.97 1.58
C ALA A 550 14.78 12.68 0.89
N PRO A 551 14.92 13.97 0.54
CA PRO A 551 13.96 14.64 -0.33
C PRO A 551 13.88 13.96 -1.70
N ASN A 552 12.70 13.95 -2.30
CA ASN A 552 12.51 13.50 -3.68
C ASN A 552 12.64 14.67 -4.68
N PRO A 553 12.78 14.40 -6.00
CA PRO A 553 12.91 15.46 -7.00
C PRO A 553 11.74 16.46 -7.05
N ALA A 554 10.51 16.05 -6.72
CA ALA A 554 9.39 16.98 -6.67
C ALA A 554 9.50 17.96 -5.49
N GLU A 555 9.90 17.49 -4.32
CA GLU A 555 10.11 18.32 -3.13
C GLU A 555 11.24 19.32 -3.32
N LEU A 556 12.28 18.96 -4.10
CA LEU A 556 13.41 19.83 -4.39
C LEU A 556 13.15 20.81 -5.53
N PHE A 557 12.50 20.35 -6.60
CA PHE A 557 12.59 21.05 -7.88
C PHE A 557 11.24 21.47 -8.46
N SER A 558 10.09 21.10 -7.91
CA SER A 558 8.80 21.52 -8.46
C SER A 558 8.74 23.03 -8.65
N GLU A 559 8.31 23.49 -9.83
CA GLU A 559 8.11 24.92 -10.10
C GLU A 559 7.19 25.11 -11.32
N GLY A 560 5.92 24.88 -11.17
CA GLY A 560 4.98 25.04 -12.26
C GLY A 560 3.57 24.62 -11.94
N LEU A 561 2.71 24.73 -12.94
CA LEU A 561 1.33 24.29 -12.85
C LEU A 561 1.26 22.76 -12.94
N HIS A 562 0.72 22.15 -11.89
CA HIS A 562 0.32 20.75 -11.87
C HIS A 562 -1.10 20.69 -12.46
N HIS A 563 -1.20 20.29 -13.73
CA HIS A 563 -2.42 20.45 -14.52
C HIS A 563 -3.58 19.63 -13.98
N SER A 564 -3.34 18.40 -13.52
CA SER A 564 -4.36 17.54 -12.95
C SER A 564 -4.85 18.02 -11.57
N ALA A 565 -4.01 18.74 -10.84
CA ALA A 565 -4.34 19.31 -9.52
C ALA A 565 -4.85 20.76 -9.59
N ALA A 566 -4.76 21.41 -10.75
CA ALA A 566 -5.09 22.82 -10.98
C ALA A 566 -4.43 23.76 -9.95
N ARG A 567 -3.17 23.52 -9.58
CA ARG A 567 -2.39 24.30 -8.62
C ARG A 567 -0.93 24.46 -9.07
N ILE A 568 -0.29 25.52 -8.62
CA ILE A 568 1.15 25.71 -8.80
C ILE A 568 1.87 25.07 -7.62
N GLU A 569 2.86 24.25 -7.90
CA GLU A 569 3.69 23.61 -6.89
C GLU A 569 5.12 24.15 -6.93
N LEU A 570 5.67 24.42 -5.75
CA LEU A 570 6.97 25.03 -5.58
C LEU A 570 7.83 24.19 -4.63
N GLY A 571 8.97 23.71 -5.12
CA GLY A 571 9.98 22.99 -4.35
C GLY A 571 11.04 23.92 -3.76
N SER A 572 11.94 23.37 -2.97
CA SER A 572 13.05 24.11 -2.37
C SER A 572 14.35 23.32 -2.37
N LEU A 573 15.44 23.94 -2.86
CA LEU A 573 16.80 23.38 -2.82
C LEU A 573 17.34 23.23 -1.38
N ARG A 574 16.74 23.92 -0.40
CA ARG A 574 17.16 23.88 1.01
C ARG A 574 16.59 22.69 1.80
N MET A 575 15.85 21.80 1.15
CA MET A 575 15.29 20.62 1.82
C MET A 575 16.38 19.74 2.42
N LYS A 576 16.19 19.38 3.67
CA LYS A 576 17.00 18.44 4.43
C LYS A 576 16.29 17.09 4.53
N LYS A 577 17.00 16.04 4.93
CA LYS A 577 16.39 14.74 5.18
C LYS A 577 15.42 14.79 6.37
N GLU A 578 14.28 14.12 6.24
CA GLU A 578 13.34 13.90 7.33
C GLU A 578 13.89 12.87 8.32
N LYS A 579 13.48 12.96 9.58
CA LYS A 579 13.81 12.02 10.66
C LYS A 579 12.56 11.62 11.42
N ALA A 580 12.06 10.43 11.15
CA ALA A 580 10.86 9.90 11.77
C ALA A 580 11.20 8.98 12.94
N GLN A 581 10.48 9.14 14.05
CA GLN A 581 10.53 8.30 15.25
C GLN A 581 9.13 7.77 15.52
N LYS A 582 8.94 6.46 15.35
CA LYS A 582 7.62 5.84 15.45
C LYS A 582 7.57 4.76 16.51
N LEU A 583 6.53 4.81 17.31
CA LEU A 583 6.08 3.73 18.20
C LEU A 583 4.70 3.28 17.74
N ALA A 584 4.54 2.00 17.46
CA ALA A 584 3.23 1.41 17.17
C ALA A 584 3.06 0.12 18.00
N VAL A 585 1.87 -0.06 18.55
CA VAL A 585 1.49 -1.29 19.26
C VAL A 585 0.28 -1.85 18.55
N GLN A 586 0.33 -3.12 18.19
CA GLN A 586 -0.79 -3.84 17.57
C GLN A 586 -1.21 -4.96 18.52
N TYR A 587 -2.47 -5.02 18.85
CA TYR A 587 -3.05 -6.16 19.56
C TYR A 587 -4.12 -6.78 18.69
N SER A 588 -4.04 -8.09 18.51
CA SER A 588 -5.11 -8.85 17.90
C SER A 588 -5.50 -10.06 18.75
N TYR A 589 -6.77 -10.39 18.71
CA TYR A 589 -7.34 -11.58 19.30
C TYR A 589 -8.12 -12.34 18.25
N SER A 590 -7.89 -13.64 18.18
CA SER A 590 -8.58 -14.50 17.20
C SER A 590 -9.13 -15.73 17.92
N ALA A 591 -10.44 -15.93 17.84
CA ALA A 591 -11.15 -17.10 18.31
C ALA A 591 -12.13 -17.57 17.23
N ALA A 592 -12.70 -18.75 17.40
CA ALA A 592 -13.62 -19.33 16.40
C ALA A 592 -14.80 -18.42 16.03
N GLN A 593 -15.31 -17.66 17.00
CA GLN A 593 -16.51 -16.82 16.80
C GLN A 593 -16.21 -15.34 16.63
N ARG A 594 -14.98 -14.87 16.89
CA ARG A 594 -14.65 -13.46 16.80
C ARG A 594 -13.19 -13.18 16.55
N THR A 595 -12.94 -12.08 15.84
CA THR A 595 -11.61 -11.50 15.73
C THR A 595 -11.66 -10.04 16.17
N PHE A 596 -10.60 -9.61 16.83
CA PHE A 596 -10.44 -8.25 17.30
C PHE A 596 -9.05 -7.74 16.95
N PHE A 597 -8.96 -6.50 16.51
CA PHE A 597 -7.69 -5.82 16.20
C PHE A 597 -7.76 -4.38 16.67
N ILE A 598 -6.69 -3.92 17.34
CA ILE A 598 -6.51 -2.52 17.71
C ILE A 598 -5.03 -2.15 17.61
N ALA A 599 -4.75 -0.97 17.02
CA ALA A 599 -3.39 -0.53 16.75
C ALA A 599 -3.21 0.96 16.99
N PRO A 600 -2.93 1.39 18.24
CA PRO A 600 -2.49 2.75 18.52
C PRO A 600 -1.07 2.98 18.00
N TYR A 601 -0.80 4.21 17.52
CA TYR A 601 0.52 4.62 17.07
C TYR A 601 0.80 6.09 17.37
N PHE A 602 2.09 6.38 17.50
CA PHE A 602 2.64 7.74 17.56
C PHE A 602 3.86 7.82 16.66
N ASN A 603 3.94 8.85 15.84
CA ASN A 603 5.05 9.09 14.93
C ASN A 603 5.43 10.57 14.96
N ARG A 604 6.63 10.88 15.46
CA ARG A 604 7.22 12.21 15.40
C ARG A 604 8.17 12.30 14.22
N ILE A 605 7.97 13.28 13.35
CA ILE A 605 8.82 13.51 12.19
C ILE A 605 9.43 14.92 12.31
N ASN A 606 10.74 14.97 12.51
CA ASN A 606 11.48 16.21 12.43
C ASN A 606 11.84 16.51 10.97
N ASP A 607 11.88 17.80 10.62
CA ASP A 607 12.09 18.26 9.24
C ASP A 607 11.08 17.65 8.23
N TYR A 608 9.83 17.43 8.64
CA TYR A 608 8.77 16.89 7.80
C TYR A 608 8.53 17.77 6.58
N MET A 609 8.65 17.22 5.38
CA MET A 609 8.40 17.91 4.11
C MET A 609 6.91 17.89 3.80
N ALA A 610 6.23 18.99 4.06
CA ALA A 610 4.82 19.18 3.81
C ALA A 610 4.60 20.05 2.57
N LEU A 611 3.65 19.66 1.71
CA LEU A 611 3.11 20.51 0.66
C LEU A 611 1.92 21.26 1.24
N ILE A 612 2.04 22.58 1.42
CA ILE A 612 1.05 23.41 2.10
C ILE A 612 0.61 24.59 1.23
N PRO A 613 -0.64 25.09 1.37
CA PRO A 613 -1.10 26.29 0.71
C PRO A 613 -0.24 27.50 1.08
N ALA A 614 0.19 28.28 0.08
CA ALA A 614 1.08 29.44 0.26
C ALA A 614 0.55 30.73 -0.37
N GLY A 615 -0.56 30.68 -1.11
CA GLY A 615 -1.16 31.86 -1.71
C GLY A 615 -1.83 31.61 -3.05
N LEU A 616 -1.89 32.64 -3.89
CA LEU A 616 -2.43 32.59 -5.24
C LEU A 616 -1.44 33.21 -6.23
N GLU A 617 -1.34 32.62 -7.41
CA GLU A 617 -0.63 33.20 -8.56
C GLU A 617 -1.63 33.50 -9.69
N PHE A 618 -1.60 34.71 -10.20
CA PHE A 618 -2.42 35.16 -11.33
C PHE A 618 -1.61 34.98 -12.61
N THR A 619 -2.14 34.20 -13.51
CA THR A 619 -1.52 33.92 -14.82
C THR A 619 -2.49 34.33 -15.93
N ILE A 620 -2.00 34.38 -17.17
CA ILE A 620 -2.86 34.56 -18.35
C ILE A 620 -3.91 33.46 -18.54
N ARG A 621 -3.79 32.37 -17.79
CA ARG A 621 -4.69 31.19 -17.83
C ARG A 621 -5.74 31.22 -16.72
N GLY A 622 -5.59 32.08 -15.71
CA GLY A 622 -6.46 32.17 -14.56
C GLY A 622 -5.72 32.37 -13.25
N ALA A 623 -6.45 32.27 -12.16
CA ALA A 623 -5.94 32.30 -10.79
C ALA A 623 -5.73 30.88 -10.28
N PHE A 624 -4.51 30.55 -9.85
CA PHE A 624 -4.19 29.24 -9.35
C PHE A 624 -3.71 29.29 -7.91
N PRO A 625 -4.18 28.36 -7.04
CA PRO A 625 -3.60 28.19 -5.72
C PRO A 625 -2.11 27.82 -5.83
N VAL A 626 -1.30 28.46 -5.02
CA VAL A 626 0.13 28.13 -4.88
C VAL A 626 0.31 27.25 -3.66
N TRP A 627 0.98 26.13 -3.84
CA TRP A 627 1.37 25.22 -2.78
C TRP A 627 2.89 25.13 -2.75
N GLU A 628 3.47 25.20 -1.58
CA GLU A 628 4.92 25.11 -1.40
C GLU A 628 5.31 23.93 -0.54
N TYR A 629 6.39 23.26 -0.94
CA TYR A 629 7.05 22.31 -0.06
C TYR A 629 7.82 23.05 1.02
N GLN A 630 7.41 22.86 2.25
CA GLN A 630 8.04 23.45 3.44
C GLN A 630 8.43 22.40 4.44
N GLN A 631 9.48 22.64 5.24
CA GLN A 631 9.90 21.75 6.31
C GLN A 631 9.46 22.28 7.67
N THR A 632 8.87 21.38 8.45
CA THR A 632 8.42 21.63 9.81
C THR A 632 8.58 20.37 10.66
N ASN A 633 8.34 20.48 11.96
CA ASN A 633 8.24 19.31 12.83
C ASN A 633 6.78 18.86 12.96
N ALA A 634 6.54 17.57 12.81
CA ALA A 634 5.19 17.02 12.78
C ALA A 634 5.00 15.90 13.80
N ASN A 635 3.80 15.83 14.39
CA ASN A 635 3.33 14.66 15.13
C ASN A 635 2.13 14.04 14.42
N PHE A 636 2.19 12.71 14.22
CA PHE A 636 1.06 11.90 13.78
C PHE A 636 0.67 10.95 14.90
N THR A 637 -0.58 10.98 15.29
CA THR A 637 -1.12 10.13 16.35
C THR A 637 -2.43 9.54 15.87
N GLY A 638 -2.62 8.25 16.11
CA GLY A 638 -3.86 7.62 15.67
C GLY A 638 -4.10 6.26 16.29
N ILE A 639 -5.24 5.69 15.95
CA ILE A 639 -5.66 4.36 16.38
C ILE A 639 -6.53 3.75 15.28
N ASP A 640 -6.21 2.50 14.94
CA ASP A 640 -6.99 1.68 14.03
C ASP A 640 -7.66 0.56 14.79
N PHE A 641 -8.89 0.25 14.44
CA PHE A 641 -9.72 -0.74 15.11
C PHE A 641 -10.47 -1.59 14.10
N LYS A 642 -10.56 -2.91 14.36
CA LYS A 642 -11.43 -3.85 13.63
C LYS A 642 -11.96 -4.90 14.57
N TRP A 643 -13.25 -5.20 14.44
CA TRP A 643 -13.90 -6.29 15.12
C TRP A 643 -14.78 -7.04 14.16
N THR A 644 -14.62 -8.37 14.12
CA THR A 644 -15.50 -9.25 13.34
C THR A 644 -16.14 -10.26 14.29
N GLU A 645 -17.44 -10.39 14.21
CA GLU A 645 -18.24 -11.40 14.92
C GLU A 645 -18.81 -12.38 13.91
N TYR A 646 -18.63 -13.66 14.15
CA TYR A 646 -19.21 -14.76 13.40
C TYR A 646 -20.42 -15.28 14.17
N PHE A 647 -21.63 -14.86 13.81
CA PHE A 647 -22.86 -15.33 14.44
C PHE A 647 -23.14 -16.80 14.11
N THR A 648 -22.81 -17.19 12.87
CA THR A 648 -22.83 -18.56 12.37
C THR A 648 -21.65 -18.75 11.40
N ASP A 649 -21.41 -19.97 10.92
CA ASP A 649 -20.43 -20.22 9.85
C ASP A 649 -20.74 -19.45 8.55
N GLU A 650 -21.98 -18.98 8.39
CA GLU A 650 -22.48 -18.32 7.18
C GLU A 650 -22.64 -16.82 7.36
N LEU A 651 -22.93 -16.35 8.58
CA LEU A 651 -23.24 -14.95 8.88
C LEU A 651 -22.14 -14.32 9.72
N LYS A 652 -21.49 -13.29 9.19
CA LYS A 652 -20.50 -12.50 9.91
C LYS A 652 -20.82 -11.01 9.83
N PHE A 653 -20.44 -10.29 10.88
CA PHE A 653 -20.52 -8.84 10.96
C PHE A 653 -19.15 -8.27 11.28
N THR A 654 -18.68 -7.31 10.48
CA THR A 654 -17.38 -6.66 10.64
C THR A 654 -17.59 -5.16 10.88
N ASN A 655 -16.93 -4.64 11.90
CA ASN A 655 -16.82 -3.21 12.18
C ASN A 655 -15.36 -2.78 12.11
N GLY A 656 -15.11 -1.61 11.57
CA GLY A 656 -13.81 -0.98 11.60
C GLY A 656 -13.92 0.51 11.87
N ALA A 657 -12.86 1.06 12.43
CA ALA A 657 -12.72 2.50 12.65
C ALA A 657 -11.25 2.91 12.51
N SER A 658 -11.03 4.11 11.97
CA SER A 658 -9.70 4.71 11.88
C SER A 658 -9.78 6.16 12.30
N ILE A 659 -8.83 6.57 13.15
CA ILE A 659 -8.67 7.91 13.66
C ILE A 659 -7.22 8.30 13.48
N VAL A 660 -6.97 9.44 12.82
CA VAL A 660 -5.63 10.03 12.71
C VAL A 660 -5.70 11.52 12.96
N LYS A 661 -4.72 12.02 13.70
CA LYS A 661 -4.46 13.43 13.90
C LYS A 661 -3.02 13.74 13.54
N ALA A 662 -2.82 14.74 12.67
CA ALA A 662 -1.51 15.19 12.27
C ALA A 662 -1.36 16.70 12.54
N LEU A 663 -0.34 17.07 13.27
CA LEU A 663 -0.12 18.43 13.78
C LEU A 663 1.24 18.96 13.34
N ASP A 664 1.26 20.14 12.73
CA ASP A 664 2.44 20.97 12.58
C ASP A 664 2.80 21.59 13.94
N LEU A 665 3.96 21.23 14.46
CA LEU A 665 4.39 21.68 15.80
C LEU A 665 4.92 23.13 15.81
N LYS A 666 5.31 23.66 14.67
CA LYS A 666 5.80 25.03 14.56
C LYS A 666 4.63 26.02 14.61
N ASN A 667 3.58 25.72 13.87
CA ASN A 667 2.41 26.60 13.73
C ASN A 667 1.25 26.16 14.63
N ASN A 668 1.34 25.02 15.30
CA ASN A 668 0.29 24.38 16.09
C ASN A 668 -1.01 24.21 15.27
N SER A 669 -0.89 23.89 13.98
CA SER A 669 -2.00 23.77 13.04
C SER A 669 -2.06 22.36 12.45
N PRO A 670 -3.25 21.84 12.07
CA PRO A 670 -3.37 20.56 11.38
C PRO A 670 -2.82 20.64 9.95
N PHE A 671 -2.33 19.49 9.44
CA PHE A 671 -1.91 19.39 8.05
C PHE A 671 -3.09 19.21 7.10
N PRO A 672 -2.99 19.68 5.85
CA PRO A 672 -3.95 19.36 4.80
C PRO A 672 -3.90 17.87 4.43
N ASN A 673 -4.96 17.37 3.78
CA ASN A 673 -5.04 15.99 3.26
C ASN A 673 -5.00 14.89 4.33
N ILE A 674 -5.33 15.20 5.57
CA ILE A 674 -5.51 14.20 6.64
C ILE A 674 -6.96 13.72 6.60
N PRO A 675 -7.23 12.41 6.51
CA PRO A 675 -8.58 11.90 6.48
C PRO A 675 -9.33 12.17 7.78
N PRO A 676 -10.64 12.40 7.73
CA PRO A 676 -11.47 12.47 8.93
C PRO A 676 -11.55 11.11 9.62
N VAL A 677 -12.11 11.11 10.83
CA VAL A 677 -12.52 9.84 11.47
C VAL A 677 -13.47 9.10 10.54
N SER A 678 -13.23 7.84 10.34
CA SER A 678 -14.05 6.98 9.48
C SER A 678 -14.42 5.69 10.19
N THR A 679 -15.61 5.19 9.88
CA THR A 679 -16.07 3.86 10.32
C THR A 679 -16.63 3.11 9.12
N HIS A 680 -16.48 1.80 9.14
CA HIS A 680 -17.08 0.91 8.17
C HIS A 680 -17.79 -0.27 8.88
N HIS A 681 -18.90 -0.70 8.31
CA HIS A 681 -19.73 -1.75 8.83
C HIS A 681 -20.09 -2.69 7.69
N GLU A 682 -19.87 -3.97 7.83
CA GLU A 682 -20.15 -4.97 6.81
C GLU A 682 -20.88 -6.15 7.42
N LEU A 683 -22.05 -6.47 6.87
CA LEU A 683 -22.78 -7.71 7.12
C LEU A 683 -22.61 -8.61 5.90
N SER A 684 -22.07 -9.80 6.10
CA SER A 684 -21.82 -10.77 5.02
C SER A 684 -22.50 -12.09 5.33
N GLN A 685 -23.31 -12.59 4.39
CA GLN A 685 -24.04 -13.87 4.46
C GLN A 685 -23.59 -14.74 3.29
N SER A 686 -23.05 -15.92 3.57
CA SER A 686 -22.86 -16.99 2.58
C SER A 686 -23.99 -18.02 2.69
N PHE A 687 -24.26 -18.71 1.57
CA PHE A 687 -25.38 -19.65 1.49
C PHE A 687 -24.86 -21.05 1.17
N LYS A 688 -24.81 -21.95 2.15
CA LYS A 688 -24.35 -23.36 1.97
C LYS A 688 -25.12 -24.13 0.92
N HIS A 689 -26.42 -23.85 0.78
CA HIS A 689 -27.29 -24.56 -0.18
C HIS A 689 -27.08 -24.13 -1.64
N ILE A 690 -26.46 -22.93 -1.85
CA ILE A 690 -26.14 -22.42 -3.18
C ILE A 690 -24.64 -22.20 -3.21
N LYS A 691 -23.92 -23.19 -3.73
CA LYS A 691 -22.44 -23.18 -3.73
C LYS A 691 -21.88 -21.90 -4.38
N GLY A 692 -21.09 -21.18 -3.60
CA GLY A 692 -20.42 -19.97 -4.06
C GLY A 692 -21.28 -18.69 -4.02
N LEU A 693 -22.53 -18.74 -3.53
CA LEU A 693 -23.34 -17.54 -3.33
C LEU A 693 -22.99 -16.88 -1.99
N SER A 694 -22.65 -15.60 -2.05
CA SER A 694 -22.57 -14.73 -0.87
C SER A 694 -23.20 -13.36 -1.17
N VAL A 695 -23.76 -12.75 -0.15
CA VAL A 695 -24.33 -11.40 -0.19
C VAL A 695 -23.67 -10.57 0.89
N GLN A 696 -23.25 -9.36 0.54
CA GLN A 696 -22.62 -8.42 1.45
C GLN A 696 -23.38 -7.09 1.44
N LEU A 697 -23.63 -6.55 2.62
CA LEU A 697 -24.12 -5.20 2.82
C LEU A 697 -23.04 -4.42 3.56
N ARG A 698 -22.53 -3.35 2.95
CA ARG A 698 -21.51 -2.51 3.53
C ARG A 698 -21.98 -1.07 3.63
N GLY A 699 -21.66 -0.41 4.73
CA GLY A 699 -21.85 1.02 4.95
C GLY A 699 -20.55 1.63 5.47
N ASP A 700 -20.12 2.72 4.83
CA ASP A 700 -18.95 3.50 5.23
C ASP A 700 -19.43 4.90 5.67
N TYR A 701 -19.03 5.33 6.87
CA TYR A 701 -19.33 6.65 7.38
C TYR A 701 -18.07 7.44 7.63
N ASN A 702 -17.96 8.59 6.97
CA ASN A 702 -16.89 9.55 7.17
C ASN A 702 -17.44 10.73 7.97
N PHE A 703 -16.85 10.98 9.13
CA PHE A 703 -17.22 12.11 9.98
C PHE A 703 -16.77 13.42 9.36
N ARG A 704 -17.34 14.52 9.84
CA ARG A 704 -16.85 15.85 9.47
C ARG A 704 -15.39 16.01 9.87
N GLN A 705 -14.55 16.53 8.93
CA GLN A 705 -13.18 16.91 9.24
C GLN A 705 -13.19 18.30 9.91
N ASN A 706 -12.94 18.34 11.22
CA ASN A 706 -12.89 19.59 11.99
C ASN A 706 -11.45 20.11 12.18
N GLU A 707 -10.45 19.30 11.87
CA GLU A 707 -9.03 19.65 11.97
C GLU A 707 -8.56 20.10 10.58
N VAL A 708 -8.66 21.39 10.31
CA VAL A 708 -8.30 22.00 9.02
C VAL A 708 -7.24 23.09 9.22
N PRO A 709 -6.34 23.32 8.23
CA PRO A 709 -5.37 24.41 8.28
C PRO A 709 -6.04 25.78 8.41
N GLU A 710 -5.26 26.80 8.73
CA GLU A 710 -5.74 28.19 8.78
C GLU A 710 -6.15 28.71 7.40
N ASP A 711 -7.09 29.65 7.40
CA ASP A 711 -7.54 30.34 6.19
C ASP A 711 -6.41 31.19 5.59
N LEU A 712 -6.49 31.42 4.28
CA LEU A 712 -5.44 32.06 3.52
C LEU A 712 -5.73 33.53 3.31
N LEU A 713 -4.85 34.44 3.77
CA LEU A 713 -4.91 35.84 3.45
C LEU A 713 -4.26 36.07 2.07
N ILE A 714 -5.03 36.61 1.13
CA ILE A 714 -4.55 36.89 -0.24
C ILE A 714 -4.74 38.39 -0.57
N PHE A 715 -3.89 38.87 -1.45
CA PHE A 715 -4.11 40.18 -2.09
C PHE A 715 -5.05 40.02 -3.29
N ASN A 716 -6.22 40.66 -3.24
CA ASN A 716 -7.17 40.66 -4.35
C ASN A 716 -6.82 41.81 -5.32
N PRO A 717 -6.32 41.54 -6.53
CA PRO A 717 -5.89 42.56 -7.47
C PRO A 717 -7.04 43.41 -8.03
N TYR A 718 -8.29 42.93 -7.97
CA TYR A 718 -9.46 43.67 -8.45
C TYR A 718 -9.92 44.70 -7.43
N THR A 719 -9.87 44.39 -6.14
CA THR A 719 -10.28 45.26 -5.06
C THR A 719 -9.11 46.05 -4.47
N GLN A 720 -7.88 45.73 -4.83
CA GLN A 720 -6.62 46.28 -4.29
C GLN A 720 -6.55 46.19 -2.75
N ARG A 721 -7.11 45.12 -2.18
CA ARG A 721 -7.18 44.90 -0.72
C ARG A 721 -6.82 43.46 -0.39
N GLU A 722 -6.36 43.25 0.84
CA GLU A 722 -6.25 41.92 1.39
C GLU A 722 -7.65 41.33 1.63
N GLN A 723 -7.79 40.06 1.28
CA GLN A 723 -9.01 39.28 1.43
C GLN A 723 -8.69 37.92 2.05
N LEU A 724 -9.43 37.55 3.10
CA LEU A 724 -9.36 36.20 3.66
C LEU A 724 -10.11 35.25 2.75
N LEU A 725 -9.42 34.21 2.30
CA LEU A 725 -10.04 33.07 1.65
C LEU A 725 -10.31 31.98 2.70
N GLU A 726 -11.56 31.78 3.03
CA GLU A 726 -12.02 30.71 3.91
C GLU A 726 -11.98 29.37 3.18
N ILE A 727 -10.76 28.86 2.93
CA ILE A 727 -10.53 27.62 2.16
C ILE A 727 -10.88 26.37 2.95
N ASN A 728 -11.12 26.49 4.25
CA ASN A 728 -11.09 25.37 5.18
C ASN A 728 -12.49 25.02 5.72
N ARG A 729 -13.50 25.09 4.88
CA ARG A 729 -14.83 24.55 5.21
C ARG A 729 -14.82 23.05 5.07
N ALA A 730 -14.76 22.37 6.20
CA ALA A 730 -14.96 20.93 6.22
C ALA A 730 -16.36 20.57 5.72
N PRO A 731 -16.51 19.69 4.74
CA PRO A 731 -17.82 19.16 4.36
C PRO A 731 -18.44 18.42 5.55
N ASN A 732 -19.77 18.41 5.62
CA ASN A 732 -20.47 17.56 6.58
C ASN A 732 -20.06 16.10 6.39
N GLY A 733 -20.12 15.32 7.49
CA GLY A 733 -19.94 13.87 7.40
C GLY A 733 -20.97 13.24 6.45
N TYR A 734 -20.60 12.17 5.81
CA TYR A 734 -21.46 11.46 4.87
C TYR A 734 -21.38 9.94 5.05
N PHE A 735 -22.43 9.26 4.64
CA PHE A 735 -22.55 7.81 4.63
C PHE A 735 -22.59 7.30 3.19
N LEU A 736 -21.87 6.22 2.91
CA LEU A 736 -21.81 5.54 1.62
C LEU A 736 -22.34 4.11 1.75
#